data_d7cca93f5394abd344ba93387863cc63
#
_entry.id   d7cca93f5394abd344ba93387863cc63
#
_cell.length_a   1.000
_cell.length_b   1.000
_cell.length_c   1.000
_cell.angle_alpha   90.00
_cell.angle_beta   90.00
_cell.angle_gamma   90.00
#
_symmetry.space_group_name_H-M   'P 1'
#
loop_
_entity.id
_entity.type
_entity.pdbx_description
1 polymer ?
#
loop_
_entity_poly.entity_id
_entity_poly.type
_entity_poly.pdbx_seq_one_letter_code
_entity_poly.pdbx_strand_id
1 'polypeptide(L)'
;MICVSLQKRNLEELFEVLERPEVEMAEIRLDLCPLDEDDIRELFSLCDKPLVATCRIGEMPGQAGHDGRAEEWSEAKAASAAVPGVRSDATTVRHPASAEQCGAGSGVPPERGMSRQRQEVETSQRSVAEAERKLSAAMEAGAKYCDLELEAPSPVGKRLRRKAAECGTIFIRSYHNYEYTPSAEELHAIVGQCRRFGAEVVKIAVKANSPEDVSTVESLYDSYPEGSLLAFCMGETGKSSRIDCLRLGAPFSFAALGDKTAEGQYQLSEMAAELYGSFKAYNRAGIEVPASKSMAQRAIIAAALSDGTSHLSGYTPCEDSQSAIAAARALGADIKEGHTLVIRGCGPAPLSLDRLDVGESGLLTRMLIPVLAMKNGGKSFEVTGRGTLPTRPLAGAAQIMASFGVMLENLASAGKEIKVPLRVNGKLLPGRADISGKGGSQLISGLLMALPLADKNSTLYIHEPKSIPYMFMTADVLQKFGIKVASELEGGDDFLESQDWSLCTGMTFRIKGEQCYQAVDFRLEADWSSAAPFLVAGAIFGSAQVEGLDTGSLQADLSIIDILAEAGACVSQVEDTKTVCVQKAPLNAFEIDLANAPDLFPVVSVLAAFCPGQTRLGGVGRLATKESNRAEAIMEMLRQLGVDACIEKDDMFITGHSLSSRLLSGNLLSGGAFTSRHDHRMVMALKVAQQGAAAPIQIDDELCVAKSFPDFHL
;
A
#
# COMPACT_ATOMS: atom_id res chain seq x y z
N MET A 1 12.51 11.39 5.09
CA MET A 1 13.60 10.37 5.11
C MET A 1 14.94 11.00 4.78
N ILE A 2 16.03 10.35 5.17
CA ILE A 2 17.38 10.77 4.84
C ILE A 2 17.91 9.90 3.70
N CYS A 3 18.24 10.52 2.57
CA CYS A 3 18.84 9.86 1.40
C CYS A 3 20.34 10.06 1.42
N VAL A 4 21.14 9.00 1.44
CA VAL A 4 22.59 9.11 1.32
C VAL A 4 23.00 9.09 -0.14
N SER A 5 23.83 10.07 -0.57
CA SER A 5 24.33 10.11 -1.94
C SER A 5 25.63 9.31 -2.05
N LEU A 6 25.60 8.23 -2.84
CA LEU A 6 26.71 7.29 -3.04
C LEU A 6 27.37 7.47 -4.40
N GLN A 7 28.69 7.60 -4.39
CA GLN A 7 29.52 7.81 -5.58
C GLN A 7 30.87 7.11 -5.45
N LYS A 8 31.53 6.85 -6.59
CA LYS A 8 32.89 6.28 -6.65
C LYS A 8 33.02 4.94 -5.90
N ARG A 9 31.97 4.11 -5.91
CA ARG A 9 31.92 2.79 -5.28
C ARG A 9 31.61 1.74 -6.33
N ASN A 10 32.23 0.57 -6.20
CA ASN A 10 31.86 -0.62 -6.96
C ASN A 10 30.62 -1.30 -6.36
N LEU A 11 30.13 -2.36 -7.01
CA LEU A 11 28.92 -3.07 -6.60
C LEU A 11 29.00 -3.63 -5.17
N GLU A 12 30.11 -4.27 -4.80
CA GLU A 12 30.32 -4.87 -3.48
C GLU A 12 30.30 -3.81 -2.36
N GLU A 13 31.04 -2.70 -2.57
CA GLU A 13 31.05 -1.57 -1.63
C GLU A 13 29.68 -0.89 -1.48
N LEU A 14 28.86 -0.91 -2.54
CA LEU A 14 27.50 -0.38 -2.46
C LEU A 14 26.61 -1.29 -1.61
N PHE A 15 26.68 -2.60 -1.78
CA PHE A 15 25.93 -3.53 -0.92
C PHE A 15 26.36 -3.42 0.54
N GLU A 16 27.66 -3.36 0.85
CA GLU A 16 28.14 -3.17 2.24
C GLU A 16 27.56 -1.91 2.89
N VAL A 17 27.40 -0.82 2.13
CA VAL A 17 26.81 0.42 2.64
C VAL A 17 25.29 0.29 2.77
N LEU A 18 24.62 -0.33 1.82
CA LEU A 18 23.18 -0.48 1.81
C LEU A 18 22.67 -1.47 2.89
N GLU A 19 23.49 -2.41 3.32
CA GLU A 19 23.17 -3.28 4.47
C GLU A 19 23.16 -2.56 5.83
N ARG A 20 23.79 -1.38 5.93
CA ARG A 20 23.85 -0.64 7.19
C ARG A 20 22.47 -0.20 7.66
N PRO A 21 22.09 -0.47 8.92
CA PRO A 21 20.74 -0.15 9.42
C PRO A 21 20.44 1.37 9.47
N GLU A 22 21.47 2.21 9.57
CA GLU A 22 21.32 3.66 9.57
C GLU A 22 21.03 4.27 8.18
N VAL A 23 21.24 3.52 7.10
CA VAL A 23 20.93 3.94 5.72
C VAL A 23 19.48 3.58 5.42
N GLU A 24 18.61 4.56 5.37
CA GLU A 24 17.17 4.37 5.07
C GLU A 24 16.88 4.40 3.58
N MET A 25 17.65 5.16 2.81
CA MET A 25 17.48 5.42 1.39
C MET A 25 18.81 5.86 0.78
N ALA A 26 19.06 5.54 -0.48
CA ALA A 26 20.28 5.97 -1.14
C ALA A 26 20.04 6.49 -2.56
N GLU A 27 20.81 7.51 -2.94
CA GLU A 27 21.01 7.95 -4.32
C GLU A 27 22.25 7.29 -4.87
N ILE A 28 22.12 6.56 -5.97
CA ILE A 28 23.24 5.95 -6.68
C ILE A 28 23.61 6.83 -7.86
N ARG A 29 24.81 7.42 -7.82
CA ARG A 29 25.36 8.26 -8.89
C ARG A 29 25.97 7.39 -9.99
N LEU A 30 25.10 6.93 -10.91
CA LEU A 30 25.44 6.01 -12.01
C LEU A 30 26.47 6.60 -12.99
N ASP A 31 26.61 7.91 -13.01
CA ASP A 31 27.64 8.63 -13.76
C ASP A 31 29.01 8.60 -13.07
N LEU A 32 29.05 8.36 -11.76
CA LEU A 32 30.27 8.37 -10.95
C LEU A 32 30.67 7.00 -10.39
N CYS A 33 29.75 6.05 -10.35
CA CYS A 33 30.02 4.68 -9.94
C CYS A 33 30.44 3.82 -11.16
N PRO A 34 31.47 2.97 -11.03
CA PRO A 34 31.97 2.12 -12.12
C PRO A 34 31.08 0.87 -12.28
N LEU A 35 29.79 1.09 -12.57
CA LEU A 35 28.77 0.05 -12.75
C LEU A 35 28.40 -0.11 -14.22
N ASP A 36 28.34 -1.33 -14.70
CA ASP A 36 27.71 -1.65 -15.98
C ASP A 36 26.20 -1.88 -15.84
N GLU A 37 25.50 -2.26 -16.91
CA GLU A 37 24.05 -2.44 -16.88
C GLU A 37 23.62 -3.68 -16.09
N ASP A 38 24.45 -4.71 -16.01
CA ASP A 38 24.17 -5.93 -15.26
C ASP A 38 24.38 -5.70 -13.76
N ASP A 39 25.45 -4.99 -13.36
CA ASP A 39 25.67 -4.52 -12.00
C ASP A 39 24.49 -3.66 -11.50
N ILE A 40 23.99 -2.75 -12.35
CA ILE A 40 22.84 -1.89 -12.04
C ILE A 40 21.59 -2.75 -11.82
N ARG A 41 21.31 -3.71 -12.70
CA ARG A 41 20.16 -4.59 -12.52
C ARG A 41 20.27 -5.43 -11.25
N GLU A 42 21.44 -5.96 -10.94
CA GLU A 42 21.68 -6.71 -9.72
C GLU A 42 21.45 -5.85 -8.49
N LEU A 43 22.06 -4.65 -8.42
CA LEU A 43 21.94 -3.73 -7.28
C LEU A 43 20.49 -3.33 -7.01
N PHE A 44 19.76 -2.89 -8.02
CA PHE A 44 18.42 -2.36 -7.87
C PHE A 44 17.36 -3.45 -7.66
N SER A 45 17.61 -4.70 -8.12
CA SER A 45 16.69 -5.82 -7.90
C SER A 45 16.87 -6.50 -6.54
N LEU A 46 18.07 -6.50 -5.99
CA LEU A 46 18.38 -7.20 -4.72
C LEU A 46 18.29 -6.27 -3.50
N CYS A 47 18.29 -4.95 -3.70
CA CYS A 47 18.22 -4.00 -2.59
C CYS A 47 16.78 -3.75 -2.15
N ASP A 48 16.47 -4.08 -0.90
CA ASP A 48 15.16 -3.85 -0.30
C ASP A 48 14.88 -2.38 0.07
N LYS A 49 15.91 -1.51 -0.01
CA LYS A 49 15.78 -0.09 0.35
C LYS A 49 15.40 0.76 -0.86
N PRO A 50 14.66 1.87 -0.67
CA PRO A 50 14.34 2.77 -1.77
C PRO A 50 15.61 3.40 -2.35
N LEU A 51 15.81 3.21 -3.65
CA LEU A 51 16.95 3.75 -4.38
C LEU A 51 16.52 4.85 -5.35
N VAL A 52 17.34 5.89 -5.45
CA VAL A 52 17.27 6.93 -6.47
C VAL A 52 18.34 6.65 -7.52
N ALA A 53 17.94 6.41 -8.75
CA ALA A 53 18.88 6.32 -9.88
C ALA A 53 19.14 7.73 -10.42
N THR A 54 20.39 8.19 -10.34
CA THR A 54 20.83 9.50 -10.85
C THR A 54 21.99 9.32 -11.81
N CYS A 55 21.85 9.81 -13.04
CA CYS A 55 22.92 9.84 -14.03
C CYS A 55 22.94 11.20 -14.72
N ARG A 56 23.93 12.03 -14.43
CA ARG A 56 24.01 13.38 -14.98
C ARG A 56 24.57 13.38 -16.40
N ILE A 57 24.04 14.28 -17.22
CA ILE A 57 24.41 14.45 -18.62
C ILE A 57 25.16 15.77 -18.72
N GLY A 58 26.47 15.76 -18.48
CA GLY A 58 27.32 16.96 -18.62
C GLY A 58 28.45 16.99 -17.59
N GLU A 59 29.50 17.77 -17.87
CA GLU A 59 30.61 17.95 -16.95
C GLU A 59 30.19 18.82 -15.75
N MET A 60 30.52 18.38 -14.53
CA MET A 60 30.33 19.17 -13.31
C MET A 60 31.26 20.40 -13.33
N PRO A 61 30.78 21.62 -13.05
CA PRO A 61 31.66 22.76 -12.80
C PRO A 61 32.50 22.45 -11.56
N GLY A 62 33.82 22.27 -11.74
CA GLY A 62 34.77 22.07 -10.64
C GLY A 62 35.71 20.87 -10.74
N GLN A 63 35.58 19.99 -11.74
CA GLN A 63 36.55 18.90 -12.01
C GLN A 63 37.54 19.15 -13.16
N ALA A 64 37.48 20.31 -13.80
CA ALA A 64 38.55 20.70 -14.73
C ALA A 64 39.78 21.10 -13.91
N GLY A 65 40.84 20.28 -14.03
CA GLY A 65 42.18 20.65 -13.56
C GLY A 65 42.58 22.04 -14.07
N HIS A 66 43.28 22.77 -13.23
CA HIS A 66 43.84 24.08 -13.52
C HIS A 66 44.47 24.19 -14.93
N ASP A 67 43.68 24.64 -15.90
CA ASP A 67 44.14 25.25 -17.12
C ASP A 67 43.12 26.29 -17.56
N GLY A 68 43.59 27.56 -17.48
CA GLY A 68 42.79 28.77 -17.69
C GLY A 68 42.08 28.84 -19.05
N ARG A 69 40.78 28.81 -19.02
CA ARG A 69 39.86 29.33 -20.07
C ARG A 69 38.42 29.47 -19.48
N ALA A 70 38.20 30.53 -18.74
CA ALA A 70 36.86 30.83 -18.14
C ALA A 70 36.01 31.83 -18.95
N GLU A 71 36.43 32.23 -20.15
CA GLU A 71 35.78 33.38 -20.83
C GLU A 71 34.83 33.04 -22.01
N GLU A 72 34.80 31.82 -22.51
CA GLU A 72 33.97 31.51 -23.71
C GLU A 72 32.59 30.89 -23.45
N TRP A 73 32.20 30.61 -22.20
CA TRP A 73 30.92 29.93 -21.88
C TRP A 73 29.80 30.87 -21.43
N SER A 74 30.09 32.17 -21.17
CA SER A 74 29.07 33.15 -20.76
C SER A 74 28.12 33.57 -21.89
N GLU A 75 28.58 33.57 -23.14
CA GLU A 75 27.76 34.03 -24.29
C GLU A 75 26.76 32.94 -24.80
N ALA A 76 27.06 31.67 -24.63
CA ALA A 76 26.17 30.60 -25.05
C ALA A 76 24.96 30.40 -24.09
N LYS A 77 25.11 30.71 -22.79
CA LYS A 77 24.02 30.68 -21.81
C LYS A 77 23.04 31.85 -21.95
N ALA A 78 23.52 33.02 -22.37
CA ALA A 78 22.65 34.19 -22.61
C ALA A 78 21.71 34.02 -23.81
N ALA A 79 22.05 33.18 -24.78
CA ALA A 79 21.19 32.92 -25.94
C ALA A 79 20.03 31.89 -25.66
N SER A 80 20.13 31.12 -24.60
CA SER A 80 19.09 30.12 -24.22
C SER A 80 18.00 30.69 -23.29
N ALA A 81 18.23 31.85 -22.69
CA ALA A 81 17.31 32.49 -21.71
C ALA A 81 16.31 33.49 -22.32
N ALA A 82 16.30 33.70 -23.65
CA ALA A 82 15.37 34.64 -24.30
C ALA A 82 13.99 33.96 -24.55
N VAL A 83 13.03 34.34 -23.77
CA VAL A 83 11.60 34.05 -23.95
C VAL A 83 11.07 34.80 -25.19
N PRO A 84 10.40 34.19 -26.16
CA PRO A 84 9.69 34.90 -27.23
C PRO A 84 8.31 35.31 -26.73
N GLY A 85 8.12 36.59 -26.55
CA GLY A 85 6.82 37.17 -26.24
C GLY A 85 6.70 38.64 -26.61
N VAL A 86 5.74 38.88 -27.50
CA VAL A 86 5.08 40.17 -27.87
C VAL A 86 5.65 40.89 -29.09
N ARG A 87 4.88 40.77 -30.18
CA ARG A 87 4.92 41.62 -31.37
C ARG A 87 4.38 43.01 -31.06
N SER A 88 5.06 44.05 -31.53
CA SER A 88 4.42 45.29 -31.92
C SER A 88 4.98 45.74 -33.26
N ASP A 89 4.07 46.00 -34.19
CA ASP A 89 4.29 46.47 -35.56
C ASP A 89 4.90 47.84 -35.59
N ALA A 90 5.89 48.07 -36.45
CA ALA A 90 6.02 49.32 -37.20
C ALA A 90 6.88 49.14 -38.45
N THR A 91 6.22 49.31 -39.57
CA THR A 91 6.69 49.43 -40.94
C THR A 91 7.76 50.52 -41.13
N THR A 92 8.81 50.27 -41.92
CA THR A 92 9.11 51.08 -43.09
C THR A 92 10.22 50.51 -44.01
N VAL A 93 9.94 50.62 -45.25
CA VAL A 93 10.54 50.30 -46.54
C VAL A 93 11.91 50.96 -46.79
N ARG A 94 12.87 50.29 -47.43
CA ARG A 94 13.41 50.50 -48.79
C ARG A 94 14.73 49.80 -49.10
N HIS A 95 14.77 49.14 -50.22
CA HIS A 95 15.92 48.67 -51.06
C HIS A 95 16.61 49.82 -51.81
N PRO A 96 17.59 49.57 -52.71
CA PRO A 96 18.70 48.56 -52.86
C PRO A 96 20.00 49.20 -53.43
N ALA A 97 20.88 48.30 -53.87
CA ALA A 97 22.03 48.47 -54.80
C ALA A 97 23.42 48.57 -54.11
N SER A 98 24.50 48.00 -54.57
CA SER A 98 24.92 47.41 -55.86
C SER A 98 26.24 46.66 -55.63
N ALA A 99 26.52 45.74 -56.53
CA ALA A 99 27.74 44.94 -56.62
C ALA A 99 28.99 45.77 -56.95
N GLU A 100 30.18 45.26 -56.54
CA GLU A 100 31.29 45.12 -57.44
C GLU A 100 32.39 44.18 -56.93
N GLN A 101 33.00 43.49 -57.84
CA GLN A 101 34.00 42.44 -57.81
C GLN A 101 35.38 42.95 -57.36
N CYS A 102 36.18 42.09 -56.73
CA CYS A 102 37.44 41.59 -57.26
C CYS A 102 38.33 40.95 -56.21
N GLY A 103 38.98 39.84 -56.51
CA GLY A 103 40.27 39.50 -55.95
C GLY A 103 40.43 38.05 -55.41
N ALA A 104 40.89 37.17 -56.27
CA ALA A 104 41.33 35.83 -55.92
C ALA A 104 42.49 35.79 -54.94
N GLY A 105 42.41 34.96 -53.92
CA GLY A 105 43.49 34.61 -53.03
C GLY A 105 43.23 33.20 -52.45
N SER A 106 43.92 32.24 -53.01
CA SER A 106 43.95 30.82 -52.58
C SER A 106 44.57 30.71 -51.21
N GLY A 107 43.79 30.32 -50.21
CA GLY A 107 44.28 29.89 -48.91
C GLY A 107 43.30 28.89 -48.31
N VAL A 108 43.67 27.61 -48.32
CA VAL A 108 42.97 26.52 -47.66
C VAL A 108 42.99 26.78 -46.16
N PRO A 109 41.83 26.86 -45.48
CA PRO A 109 41.82 26.88 -44.02
C PRO A 109 42.05 25.48 -43.45
N PRO A 110 42.74 25.34 -42.32
CA PRO A 110 43.09 24.06 -41.78
C PRO A 110 41.86 23.34 -41.22
N GLU A 111 41.69 22.09 -41.65
CA GLU A 111 40.63 21.11 -41.25
C GLU A 111 40.61 20.78 -39.72
N ARG A 112 41.38 21.49 -38.89
CA ARG A 112 41.51 21.17 -37.44
C ARG A 112 40.34 21.66 -36.56
N GLY A 113 39.53 22.60 -36.99
CA GLY A 113 38.40 23.11 -36.20
C GLY A 113 37.14 22.24 -36.31
N MET A 114 36.89 21.67 -37.51
CA MET A 114 35.69 20.84 -37.73
C MET A 114 35.80 19.43 -37.11
N SER A 115 36.99 18.90 -36.87
CA SER A 115 37.20 17.60 -36.22
C SER A 115 36.96 17.65 -34.71
N ARG A 116 37.30 18.75 -34.04
CA ARG A 116 37.07 18.94 -32.59
C ARG A 116 35.60 19.09 -32.27
N GLN A 117 34.87 19.94 -32.96
CA GLN A 117 33.42 20.10 -32.77
C GLN A 117 32.63 18.80 -33.06
N ARG A 118 33.03 18.04 -34.09
CA ARG A 118 32.44 16.72 -34.35
C ARG A 118 32.74 15.72 -33.23
N GLN A 119 33.96 15.68 -32.72
CA GLN A 119 34.32 14.83 -31.58
C GLN A 119 33.60 15.22 -30.30
N GLU A 120 33.45 16.52 -29.99
CA GLU A 120 32.69 17.02 -28.83
C GLU A 120 31.21 16.67 -28.93
N VAL A 121 30.60 16.81 -30.12
CA VAL A 121 29.19 16.42 -30.36
C VAL A 121 29.01 14.90 -30.28
N GLU A 122 29.92 14.11 -30.84
CA GLU A 122 29.87 12.64 -30.76
C GLU A 122 30.06 12.14 -29.30
N THR A 123 30.97 12.77 -28.55
CA THR A 123 31.20 12.44 -27.12
C THR A 123 29.98 12.80 -26.27
N SER A 124 29.38 13.97 -26.48
CA SER A 124 28.15 14.38 -25.81
C SER A 124 26.97 13.46 -26.14
N GLN A 125 26.80 13.06 -27.40
CA GLN A 125 25.74 12.12 -27.79
C GLN A 125 25.94 10.73 -27.20
N ARG A 126 27.19 10.24 -27.06
CA ARG A 126 27.49 8.97 -26.41
C ARG A 126 27.18 9.00 -24.92
N SER A 127 27.53 10.08 -24.22
CA SER A 127 27.23 10.24 -22.79
C SER A 127 25.72 10.29 -22.51
N VAL A 128 24.95 10.95 -23.37
CA VAL A 128 23.48 10.99 -23.29
C VAL A 128 22.86 9.61 -23.48
N ALA A 129 23.33 8.85 -24.47
CA ALA A 129 22.82 7.49 -24.74
C ALA A 129 23.19 6.51 -23.61
N GLU A 130 24.37 6.65 -23.02
CA GLU A 130 24.79 5.86 -21.87
C GLU A 130 23.95 6.16 -20.63
N ALA A 131 23.72 7.42 -20.31
CA ALA A 131 22.86 7.83 -19.21
C ALA A 131 21.43 7.27 -19.37
N GLU A 132 20.86 7.34 -20.58
CA GLU A 132 19.54 6.80 -20.86
C GLU A 132 19.48 5.28 -20.64
N ARG A 133 20.50 4.52 -21.07
CA ARG A 133 20.57 3.07 -20.85
C ARG A 133 20.66 2.71 -19.37
N LYS A 134 21.57 3.34 -18.62
CA LYS A 134 21.79 3.10 -17.19
C LYS A 134 20.54 3.42 -16.36
N LEU A 135 19.89 4.56 -16.63
CA LEU A 135 18.64 4.93 -15.96
C LEU A 135 17.51 3.96 -16.31
N SER A 136 17.43 3.50 -17.57
CA SER A 136 16.41 2.52 -17.97
C SER A 136 16.62 1.17 -17.28
N ALA A 137 17.88 0.69 -17.21
CA ALA A 137 18.22 -0.54 -16.51
C ALA A 137 17.87 -0.48 -15.01
N ALA A 138 18.15 0.65 -14.35
CA ALA A 138 17.78 0.86 -12.95
C ALA A 138 16.25 0.86 -12.72
N MET A 139 15.48 1.50 -13.61
CA MET A 139 14.03 1.51 -13.52
C MET A 139 13.43 0.12 -13.75
N GLU A 140 13.94 -0.63 -14.73
CA GLU A 140 13.53 -2.02 -15.00
C GLU A 140 13.81 -2.95 -13.81
N ALA A 141 14.85 -2.64 -13.03
CA ALA A 141 15.27 -3.40 -11.87
C ALA A 141 14.65 -2.91 -10.54
N GLY A 142 13.68 -1.98 -10.58
CA GLY A 142 12.94 -1.59 -9.39
C GLY A 142 13.38 -0.28 -8.70
N ALA A 143 14.11 0.60 -9.42
CA ALA A 143 14.42 1.93 -8.86
C ALA A 143 13.16 2.65 -8.40
N LYS A 144 13.13 3.09 -7.13
CA LYS A 144 12.00 3.84 -6.59
C LYS A 144 11.88 5.24 -7.21
N TYR A 145 13.02 5.88 -7.47
CA TYR A 145 13.09 7.21 -8.09
C TYR A 145 14.10 7.22 -9.23
N CYS A 146 13.82 8.02 -10.25
CA CYS A 146 14.74 8.33 -11.35
C CYS A 146 14.90 9.84 -11.44
N ASP A 147 16.11 10.37 -11.18
CA ASP A 147 16.44 11.79 -11.26
C ASP A 147 17.10 12.15 -12.59
N LEU A 148 16.48 13.04 -13.34
CA LEU A 148 16.98 13.57 -14.61
C LEU A 148 17.01 15.10 -14.59
N GLU A 149 18.15 15.69 -14.91
CA GLU A 149 18.33 17.15 -14.96
C GLU A 149 17.41 17.82 -16.00
N LEU A 150 16.97 19.04 -15.69
CA LEU A 150 16.08 19.84 -16.54
C LEU A 150 16.69 20.12 -17.92
N GLU A 151 18.00 20.24 -17.98
CA GLU A 151 18.79 20.52 -19.18
C GLU A 151 18.90 19.32 -20.12
N ALA A 152 18.55 18.12 -19.67
CA ALA A 152 18.60 16.92 -20.50
C ALA A 152 17.72 17.05 -21.75
N PRO A 153 18.17 16.51 -22.92
CA PRO A 153 17.43 16.63 -24.18
C PRO A 153 15.99 16.16 -24.07
N SER A 154 15.04 16.99 -24.53
CA SER A 154 13.59 16.71 -24.42
C SER A 154 13.17 15.33 -24.93
N PRO A 155 13.71 14.78 -26.05
CA PRO A 155 13.37 13.42 -26.48
C PRO A 155 13.76 12.33 -25.48
N VAL A 156 14.90 12.46 -24.83
CA VAL A 156 15.38 11.52 -23.78
C VAL A 156 14.48 11.61 -22.57
N GLY A 157 14.18 12.81 -22.10
CA GLY A 157 13.26 13.02 -20.97
C GLY A 157 11.87 12.41 -21.21
N LYS A 158 11.34 12.50 -22.44
CA LYS A 158 10.05 11.89 -22.79
C LYS A 158 10.11 10.35 -22.75
N ARG A 159 11.20 9.74 -23.24
CA ARG A 159 11.34 8.27 -23.22
C ARG A 159 11.51 7.75 -21.81
N LEU A 160 12.38 8.38 -21.00
CA LEU A 160 12.60 7.98 -19.61
C LEU A 160 11.34 8.17 -18.74
N ARG A 161 10.59 9.27 -18.94
CA ARG A 161 9.31 9.45 -18.26
C ARG A 161 8.30 8.32 -18.56
N ARG A 162 8.19 7.95 -19.87
CA ARG A 162 7.31 6.82 -20.22
C ARG A 162 7.77 5.52 -19.58
N LYS A 163 9.09 5.25 -19.62
CA LYS A 163 9.68 4.08 -18.95
C LYS A 163 9.41 4.10 -17.44
N ALA A 164 9.57 5.24 -16.78
CA ALA A 164 9.26 5.38 -15.37
C ALA A 164 7.81 5.01 -15.03
N ALA A 165 6.85 5.48 -15.84
CA ALA A 165 5.44 5.13 -15.69
C ALA A 165 5.17 3.62 -15.93
N GLU A 166 5.86 3.01 -16.90
CA GLU A 166 5.78 1.56 -17.17
C GLU A 166 6.34 0.71 -16.01
N CYS A 167 7.34 1.21 -15.31
CA CYS A 167 8.03 0.50 -14.21
C CYS A 167 7.50 0.90 -12.80
N GLY A 168 6.58 1.84 -12.68
CA GLY A 168 6.13 2.34 -11.38
C GLY A 168 7.18 3.19 -10.64
N THR A 169 8.16 3.74 -11.36
CA THR A 169 9.23 4.59 -10.82
C THR A 169 8.79 6.05 -10.78
N ILE A 170 8.99 6.73 -9.65
CA ILE A 170 8.69 8.16 -9.50
C ILE A 170 9.73 8.99 -10.26
N PHE A 171 9.26 9.85 -11.18
CA PHE A 171 10.12 10.62 -12.06
C PHE A 171 10.44 12.00 -11.47
N ILE A 172 11.72 12.23 -11.13
CA ILE A 172 12.25 13.51 -10.63
C ILE A 172 12.83 14.30 -11.80
N ARG A 173 12.49 15.60 -11.87
CA ARG A 173 13.23 16.58 -12.70
C ARG A 173 13.97 17.52 -11.79
N SER A 174 15.28 17.62 -11.98
CA SER A 174 16.16 18.42 -11.12
C SER A 174 16.73 19.64 -11.83
N TYR A 175 16.78 20.74 -11.10
CA TYR A 175 17.49 21.97 -11.48
C TYR A 175 18.58 22.27 -10.46
N HIS A 176 19.78 22.61 -10.93
CA HIS A 176 20.91 22.93 -10.09
C HIS A 176 21.50 24.30 -10.50
N ASN A 177 21.79 25.15 -9.49
CA ASN A 177 22.57 26.37 -9.68
C ASN A 177 23.62 26.46 -8.58
N TYR A 178 24.89 26.37 -8.96
CA TYR A 178 26.03 26.33 -8.03
C TYR A 178 26.57 27.71 -7.69
N GLU A 179 26.03 28.78 -8.27
CA GLU A 179 26.54 30.14 -8.13
C GLU A 179 25.64 31.03 -7.27
N TYR A 180 24.34 30.95 -7.46
CA TYR A 180 23.36 31.80 -6.77
C TYR A 180 21.98 31.17 -6.70
N THR A 181 21.09 31.79 -5.93
CA THR A 181 19.65 31.45 -5.86
C THR A 181 18.88 32.38 -6.81
N PRO A 182 18.15 31.86 -7.81
CA PRO A 182 17.25 32.64 -8.65
C PRO A 182 16.12 33.28 -7.83
N SER A 183 15.49 34.32 -8.37
CA SER A 183 14.33 34.96 -7.76
C SER A 183 13.14 34.00 -7.60
N ALA A 184 12.21 34.28 -6.68
CA ALA A 184 11.03 33.46 -6.46
C ALA A 184 10.21 33.24 -7.75
N GLU A 185 10.06 34.28 -8.59
CA GLU A 185 9.36 34.19 -9.88
C GLU A 185 10.06 33.23 -10.85
N GLU A 186 11.38 33.28 -10.93
CA GLU A 186 12.18 32.37 -11.77
C GLU A 186 12.10 30.93 -11.25
N LEU A 187 12.18 30.74 -9.92
CA LEU A 187 12.03 29.42 -9.31
C LEU A 187 10.65 28.81 -9.59
N HIS A 188 9.57 29.58 -9.47
CA HIS A 188 8.23 29.12 -9.85
C HIS A 188 8.13 28.76 -11.34
N ALA A 189 8.79 29.54 -12.21
CA ALA A 189 8.83 29.23 -13.65
C ALA A 189 9.58 27.92 -13.91
N ILE A 190 10.69 27.65 -13.21
CA ILE A 190 11.48 26.42 -13.28
C ILE A 190 10.64 25.22 -12.79
N VAL A 191 9.94 25.33 -11.66
CA VAL A 191 9.03 24.29 -11.16
C VAL A 191 7.94 23.99 -12.20
N GLY A 192 7.34 25.05 -12.76
CA GLY A 192 6.34 24.93 -13.82
C GLY A 192 6.89 24.24 -15.07
N GLN A 193 8.15 24.46 -15.42
CA GLN A 193 8.82 23.81 -16.53
C GLN A 193 9.07 22.32 -16.24
N CYS A 194 9.59 21.96 -15.07
CA CYS A 194 9.80 20.59 -14.64
C CYS A 194 8.49 19.79 -14.69
N ARG A 195 7.39 20.35 -14.19
CA ARG A 195 6.05 19.74 -14.23
C ARG A 195 5.53 19.54 -15.65
N ARG A 196 5.72 20.53 -16.54
CA ARG A 196 5.36 20.35 -17.98
C ARG A 196 6.14 19.23 -18.65
N PHE A 197 7.36 18.96 -18.19
CA PHE A 197 8.15 17.81 -18.63
C PHE A 197 7.84 16.51 -17.86
N GLY A 198 6.79 16.53 -17.03
CA GLY A 198 6.18 15.36 -16.41
C GLY A 198 6.86 14.91 -15.12
N ALA A 199 7.48 15.83 -14.40
CA ALA A 199 7.98 15.55 -13.05
C ALA A 199 6.82 15.28 -12.09
N GLU A 200 6.92 14.19 -11.34
CA GLU A 200 6.10 13.91 -10.17
C GLU A 200 6.70 14.59 -8.94
N VAL A 201 8.03 14.60 -8.85
CA VAL A 201 8.78 15.38 -7.86
C VAL A 201 9.71 16.36 -8.59
N VAL A 202 9.68 17.62 -8.20
CA VAL A 202 10.62 18.64 -8.70
C VAL A 202 11.74 18.84 -7.69
N LYS A 203 12.99 18.65 -8.12
CA LYS A 203 14.18 18.90 -7.29
C LYS A 203 14.82 20.23 -7.65
N ILE A 204 15.03 21.09 -6.67
CA ILE A 204 15.75 22.38 -6.81
C ILE A 204 16.90 22.41 -5.81
N ALA A 205 18.13 22.53 -6.31
CA ALA A 205 19.33 22.66 -5.50
C ALA A 205 20.10 23.90 -5.97
N VAL A 206 20.04 24.99 -5.21
CA VAL A 206 20.64 26.27 -5.57
C VAL A 206 21.58 26.75 -4.46
N LYS A 207 22.56 27.60 -4.79
CA LYS A 207 23.51 28.12 -3.80
C LYS A 207 22.93 29.32 -3.07
N ALA A 208 22.86 29.25 -1.73
CA ALA A 208 22.55 30.41 -0.91
C ALA A 208 23.82 31.24 -0.65
N ASN A 209 23.77 32.50 -1.02
CA ASN A 209 24.77 33.50 -0.72
C ASN A 209 24.35 34.41 0.46
N SER A 210 23.05 34.39 0.81
CA SER A 210 22.46 35.13 1.92
C SER A 210 21.34 34.34 2.61
N PRO A 211 20.92 34.69 3.84
CA PRO A 211 19.75 34.12 4.49
C PRO A 211 18.43 34.32 3.73
N GLU A 212 18.31 35.42 2.98
CA GLU A 212 17.15 35.73 2.16
C GLU A 212 16.99 34.72 1.01
N ASP A 213 18.10 34.19 0.50
CA ASP A 213 18.11 33.13 -0.51
C ASP A 213 17.44 31.86 0.04
N VAL A 214 17.73 31.53 1.31
CA VAL A 214 17.10 30.37 1.98
C VAL A 214 15.60 30.57 2.09
N SER A 215 15.16 31.73 2.60
CA SER A 215 13.73 32.07 2.72
C SER A 215 13.01 32.06 1.37
N THR A 216 13.69 32.47 0.29
CA THR A 216 13.14 32.44 -1.07
C THR A 216 12.86 30.99 -1.51
N VAL A 217 13.78 30.05 -1.27
CA VAL A 217 13.60 28.64 -1.62
C VAL A 217 12.53 28.00 -0.75
N GLU A 218 12.51 28.28 0.55
CA GLU A 218 11.52 27.76 1.49
C GLU A 218 10.09 28.20 1.16
N SER A 219 9.91 29.45 0.70
CA SER A 219 8.60 29.97 0.30
C SER A 219 7.92 29.20 -0.85
N LEU A 220 8.69 28.43 -1.63
CA LEU A 220 8.11 27.56 -2.68
C LEU A 220 7.15 26.53 -2.10
N TYR A 221 7.41 26.02 -0.89
CA TYR A 221 6.58 24.98 -0.28
C TYR A 221 5.15 25.45 0.02
N ASP A 222 4.92 26.75 0.18
CA ASP A 222 3.57 27.31 0.37
C ASP A 222 2.67 27.13 -0.87
N SER A 223 3.28 26.92 -2.04
CA SER A 223 2.60 26.89 -3.33
C SER A 223 2.43 25.49 -3.92
N TYR A 224 3.07 24.48 -3.36
CA TYR A 224 3.08 23.14 -3.95
C TYR A 224 2.71 22.06 -2.91
N PRO A 225 2.03 20.96 -3.36
CA PRO A 225 1.63 19.88 -2.45
C PRO A 225 2.83 19.24 -1.75
N GLU A 226 2.64 18.84 -0.50
CA GLU A 226 3.60 18.03 0.25
C GLU A 226 3.97 16.76 -0.54
N GLY A 227 5.25 16.37 -0.52
CA GLY A 227 5.77 15.22 -1.29
C GLY A 227 6.14 15.53 -2.75
N SER A 228 5.70 16.65 -3.34
CA SER A 228 5.91 16.96 -4.77
C SER A 228 7.08 17.88 -5.06
N LEU A 229 7.72 18.42 -4.03
CA LEU A 229 8.85 19.36 -4.13
C LEU A 229 10.00 18.91 -3.22
N LEU A 230 11.22 18.98 -3.73
CA LEU A 230 12.48 18.74 -3.02
C LEU A 230 13.41 19.92 -3.28
N ALA A 231 13.22 21.00 -2.53
CA ALA A 231 13.95 22.27 -2.73
C ALA A 231 14.77 22.61 -1.50
N PHE A 232 16.05 22.88 -1.70
CA PHE A 232 17.00 23.26 -0.64
C PHE A 232 18.17 24.06 -1.21
N CYS A 233 18.89 24.73 -0.32
CA CYS A 233 20.08 25.50 -0.67
C CYS A 233 21.37 24.73 -0.40
N MET A 234 22.38 24.98 -1.21
CA MET A 234 23.77 24.55 -1.04
C MET A 234 24.60 25.64 -0.36
N GLY A 235 25.82 25.29 0.08
CA GLY A 235 26.72 26.18 0.83
C GLY A 235 26.41 26.18 2.35
N GLU A 236 27.33 26.70 3.14
CA GLU A 236 27.16 26.72 4.61
C GLU A 236 25.96 27.59 5.04
N THR A 237 25.68 28.70 4.33
CA THR A 237 24.49 29.53 4.57
C THR A 237 23.19 28.77 4.33
N GLY A 238 23.18 27.87 3.34
CA GLY A 238 22.03 27.07 2.98
C GLY A 238 21.89 25.74 3.76
N LYS A 239 22.80 25.44 4.67
CA LYS A 239 22.88 24.12 5.33
C LYS A 239 21.59 23.72 6.03
N SER A 240 20.96 24.64 6.79
CA SER A 240 19.72 24.36 7.55
C SER A 240 18.57 23.96 6.64
N SER A 241 18.46 24.56 5.43
CA SER A 241 17.38 24.29 4.49
C SER A 241 17.25 22.81 4.08
N ARG A 242 18.33 22.01 4.24
CA ARG A 242 18.30 20.57 4.00
C ARG A 242 17.48 19.80 5.03
N ILE A 243 17.31 20.35 6.23
CA ILE A 243 16.42 19.83 7.27
C ILE A 243 15.07 20.53 7.16
N ASP A 244 15.07 21.85 6.96
CA ASP A 244 13.86 22.66 6.87
C ASP A 244 12.96 22.22 5.69
N CYS A 245 13.54 21.76 4.57
CA CYS A 245 12.78 21.19 3.47
C CYS A 245 11.94 19.97 3.89
N LEU A 246 12.46 19.13 4.80
CA LEU A 246 11.70 17.99 5.33
C LEU A 246 10.55 18.44 6.25
N ARG A 247 10.75 19.52 7.01
CA ARG A 247 9.70 20.16 7.83
C ARG A 247 8.57 20.71 6.95
N LEU A 248 8.97 21.28 5.81
CA LEU A 248 8.06 21.90 4.84
C LEU A 248 7.40 20.88 3.89
N GLY A 249 7.70 19.58 4.04
CA GLY A 249 7.02 18.54 3.30
C GLY A 249 7.77 17.95 2.12
N ALA A 250 9.10 18.11 2.03
CA ALA A 250 9.89 17.36 1.06
C ALA A 250 9.83 15.84 1.33
N PRO A 251 9.79 14.98 0.31
CA PRO A 251 9.70 13.53 0.51
C PRO A 251 10.95 12.95 1.17
N PHE A 252 12.12 13.51 0.87
CA PHE A 252 13.40 13.16 1.49
C PHE A 252 14.38 14.34 1.36
N SER A 253 15.56 14.22 2.00
CA SER A 253 16.66 15.17 1.84
C SER A 253 18.00 14.46 1.86
N PHE A 254 19.05 15.10 1.37
CA PHE A 254 20.35 14.48 1.12
C PHE A 254 21.36 14.66 2.23
N ALA A 255 21.96 13.56 2.70
CA ALA A 255 23.09 13.53 3.62
C ALA A 255 24.32 12.87 2.99
N ALA A 256 25.49 13.13 3.56
CA ALA A 256 26.74 12.46 3.21
C ALA A 256 27.00 11.26 4.14
N LEU A 257 27.58 10.21 3.58
CA LEU A 257 28.15 9.08 4.33
C LEU A 257 29.66 8.98 4.03
N GLY A 258 30.46 9.67 4.81
CA GLY A 258 31.88 9.90 4.56
C GLY A 258 32.13 11.19 3.78
N ASP A 259 32.63 11.10 2.53
CA ASP A 259 32.93 12.27 1.70
C ASP A 259 31.65 13.02 1.32
N LYS A 260 31.67 14.35 1.51
CA LYS A 260 30.56 15.22 1.10
C LYS A 260 30.50 15.35 -0.41
N THR A 261 29.30 15.20 -0.98
CA THR A 261 29.05 15.38 -2.42
C THR A 261 28.77 16.84 -2.82
N ALA A 262 28.46 17.69 -1.83
CA ALA A 262 28.18 19.11 -2.00
C ALA A 262 28.53 19.88 -0.73
N GLU A 263 28.90 21.18 -0.91
CA GLU A 263 29.14 22.09 0.20
C GLU A 263 27.87 22.30 1.06
N GLY A 264 28.02 22.39 2.39
CA GLY A 264 26.91 22.54 3.33
C GLY A 264 26.08 21.25 3.55
N GLN A 265 26.58 20.07 3.13
CA GLN A 265 25.90 18.81 3.36
C GLN A 265 26.11 18.31 4.79
N TYR A 266 25.05 17.85 5.46
CA TYR A 266 25.14 17.17 6.74
C TYR A 266 25.77 15.77 6.57
N GLN A 267 26.47 15.30 7.62
CA GLN A 267 26.72 13.86 7.75
C GLN A 267 25.41 13.15 8.11
N LEU A 268 25.28 11.88 7.71
CA LEU A 268 24.09 11.08 8.03
C LEU A 268 23.75 11.08 9.52
N SER A 269 24.73 10.87 10.38
CA SER A 269 24.53 10.87 11.84
C SER A 269 24.09 12.21 12.40
N GLU A 270 24.59 13.31 11.87
CA GLU A 270 24.18 14.69 12.27
C GLU A 270 22.72 14.94 11.88
N MET A 271 22.36 14.63 10.63
CA MET A 271 21.01 14.83 10.12
C MET A 271 19.99 13.93 10.82
N ALA A 272 20.36 12.67 11.09
CA ALA A 272 19.52 11.74 11.82
C ALA A 272 19.26 12.18 13.27
N ALA A 273 20.29 12.70 13.96
CA ALA A 273 20.13 13.23 15.31
C ALA A 273 19.18 14.45 15.35
N GLU A 274 19.28 15.33 14.36
CA GLU A 274 18.41 16.50 14.24
C GLU A 274 16.98 16.12 13.89
N LEU A 275 16.81 15.18 12.95
CA LEU A 275 15.50 14.79 12.43
C LEU A 275 14.73 13.89 13.39
N TYR A 276 15.38 12.86 13.91
CA TYR A 276 14.71 11.83 14.69
C TYR A 276 14.83 12.03 16.22
N GLY A 277 15.85 12.74 16.69
CA GLY A 277 16.05 12.98 18.11
C GLY A 277 16.01 11.69 18.93
N SER A 278 15.03 11.57 19.84
CA SER A 278 14.78 10.37 20.64
C SER A 278 13.81 9.38 20.01
N PHE A 279 13.32 9.62 18.79
CA PHE A 279 12.40 8.72 18.10
C PHE A 279 13.07 7.37 17.82
N LYS A 280 12.39 6.29 18.21
CA LYS A 280 12.86 4.93 17.97
C LYS A 280 12.18 4.37 16.73
N ALA A 281 12.97 4.00 15.73
CA ALA A 281 12.46 3.31 14.56
C ALA A 281 11.86 1.94 14.96
N TYR A 282 10.77 1.58 14.28
CA TYR A 282 10.16 0.27 14.39
C TYR A 282 10.86 -0.69 13.42
N ASN A 283 11.66 -1.61 13.96
CA ASN A 283 12.35 -2.60 13.13
C ASN A 283 12.11 -3.99 13.74
N ARG A 284 11.31 -4.80 13.06
CA ARG A 284 11.01 -6.17 13.50
C ARG A 284 11.12 -7.17 12.36
N ALA A 285 11.86 -8.25 12.62
CA ALA A 285 11.98 -9.40 11.75
C ALA A 285 11.44 -10.66 12.43
N GLY A 286 11.14 -11.70 11.67
CA GLY A 286 10.67 -12.97 12.18
C GLY A 286 9.30 -12.88 12.87
N ILE A 287 8.41 -12.02 12.37
CA ILE A 287 7.06 -11.86 12.92
C ILE A 287 6.19 -13.03 12.46
N GLU A 288 5.73 -13.84 13.39
CA GLU A 288 4.73 -14.87 13.15
C GLU A 288 3.33 -14.32 13.47
N VAL A 289 2.38 -14.57 12.59
CA VAL A 289 0.97 -14.19 12.79
C VAL A 289 0.09 -15.44 12.90
N PRO A 290 -1.07 -15.35 13.59
CA PRO A 290 -1.94 -16.52 13.78
C PRO A 290 -2.51 -17.00 12.45
N ALA A 291 -3.06 -18.23 12.47
CA ALA A 291 -3.84 -18.75 11.37
C ALA A 291 -5.07 -17.89 11.08
N SER A 292 -5.42 -17.77 9.80
CA SER A 292 -6.62 -17.05 9.38
C SER A 292 -7.86 -17.60 10.06
N LYS A 293 -8.45 -16.80 10.97
CA LYS A 293 -9.67 -17.20 11.69
C LYS A 293 -10.83 -17.47 10.74
N SER A 294 -10.90 -16.74 9.63
CA SER A 294 -11.93 -16.92 8.60
C SER A 294 -11.81 -18.26 7.89
N MET A 295 -10.59 -18.69 7.59
CA MET A 295 -10.31 -20.00 7.03
C MET A 295 -10.50 -21.12 8.08
N ALA A 296 -9.97 -20.91 9.30
CA ALA A 296 -10.05 -21.87 10.39
C ALA A 296 -11.50 -22.24 10.72
N GLN A 297 -12.41 -21.26 10.87
CA GLN A 297 -13.82 -21.54 11.14
C GLN A 297 -14.47 -22.39 10.02
N ARG A 298 -14.18 -22.07 8.75
CA ARG A 298 -14.68 -22.84 7.60
C ARG A 298 -14.17 -24.28 7.61
N ALA A 299 -12.86 -24.44 7.80
CA ALA A 299 -12.20 -25.74 7.80
C ALA A 299 -12.64 -26.61 9.00
N ILE A 300 -12.80 -26.03 10.20
CA ILE A 300 -13.28 -26.73 11.39
C ILE A 300 -14.71 -27.26 11.16
N ILE A 301 -15.61 -26.44 10.61
CA ILE A 301 -17.00 -26.87 10.35
C ILE A 301 -17.04 -27.89 9.19
N ALA A 302 -16.25 -27.70 8.11
CA ALA A 302 -16.17 -28.66 7.03
C ALA A 302 -15.64 -30.04 7.52
N ALA A 303 -14.60 -30.02 8.37
CA ALA A 303 -14.07 -31.22 9.02
C ALA A 303 -15.10 -31.89 9.96
N ALA A 304 -15.89 -31.11 10.70
CA ALA A 304 -16.96 -31.60 11.53
C ALA A 304 -18.08 -32.29 10.72
N LEU A 305 -18.33 -31.83 9.51
CA LEU A 305 -19.33 -32.43 8.59
C LEU A 305 -18.79 -33.63 7.81
N SER A 306 -17.48 -33.87 7.82
CA SER A 306 -16.86 -34.96 7.04
C SER A 306 -17.10 -36.33 7.64
N ASP A 307 -16.94 -37.37 6.81
CA ASP A 307 -16.84 -38.74 7.25
C ASP A 307 -15.36 -39.12 7.38
N GLY A 308 -14.91 -39.42 8.61
CA GLY A 308 -13.52 -39.73 8.91
C GLY A 308 -12.81 -38.70 9.78
N THR A 309 -11.48 -38.75 9.77
CA THR A 309 -10.64 -37.90 10.62
C THR A 309 -9.79 -36.93 9.77
N SER A 310 -9.92 -35.66 10.02
CA SER A 310 -9.15 -34.59 9.39
C SER A 310 -8.05 -34.06 10.32
N HIS A 311 -6.90 -33.67 9.75
CA HIS A 311 -5.82 -33.01 10.47
C HIS A 311 -5.63 -31.57 9.95
N LEU A 312 -5.98 -30.59 10.77
CA LEU A 312 -5.80 -29.17 10.43
C LEU A 312 -4.51 -28.66 11.09
N SER A 313 -3.42 -28.59 10.32
CA SER A 313 -2.12 -28.09 10.79
C SER A 313 -2.00 -26.57 10.70
N GLY A 314 -1.06 -25.98 11.46
CA GLY A 314 -0.86 -24.54 11.52
C GLY A 314 -1.94 -23.80 12.33
N TYR A 315 -2.73 -24.51 13.12
CA TYR A 315 -3.77 -23.90 13.94
C TYR A 315 -3.18 -23.08 15.09
N THR A 316 -3.72 -21.89 15.27
CA THR A 316 -3.50 -21.02 16.42
C THR A 316 -4.84 -20.70 17.09
N PRO A 317 -4.97 -20.87 18.41
CA PRO A 317 -6.22 -20.62 19.10
C PRO A 317 -6.53 -19.12 19.19
N CYS A 318 -7.81 -18.78 18.94
CA CYS A 318 -8.39 -17.48 19.25
C CYS A 318 -9.86 -17.70 19.64
N GLU A 319 -10.52 -16.71 20.23
CA GLU A 319 -11.90 -16.88 20.73
C GLU A 319 -12.89 -17.27 19.62
N ASP A 320 -12.75 -16.71 18.42
CA ASP A 320 -13.61 -17.05 17.29
C ASP A 320 -13.40 -18.51 16.81
N SER A 321 -12.16 -19.00 16.79
CA SER A 321 -11.86 -20.38 16.42
C SER A 321 -12.26 -21.39 17.52
N GLN A 322 -12.13 -21.01 18.79
CA GLN A 322 -12.61 -21.80 19.92
C GLN A 322 -14.14 -21.93 19.91
N SER A 323 -14.85 -20.85 19.53
CA SER A 323 -16.31 -20.90 19.31
C SER A 323 -16.67 -21.88 18.19
N ALA A 324 -15.88 -21.95 17.12
CA ALA A 324 -16.09 -22.91 16.04
C ALA A 324 -15.82 -24.36 16.49
N ILE A 325 -14.80 -24.60 17.33
CA ILE A 325 -14.53 -25.91 17.92
C ILE A 325 -15.70 -26.35 18.83
N ALA A 326 -16.19 -25.44 19.68
CA ALA A 326 -17.35 -25.71 20.54
C ALA A 326 -18.59 -26.04 19.72
N ALA A 327 -18.86 -25.30 18.66
CA ALA A 327 -19.96 -25.56 17.72
C ALA A 327 -19.79 -26.92 17.00
N ALA A 328 -18.58 -27.24 16.52
CA ALA A 328 -18.30 -28.52 15.86
C ALA A 328 -18.50 -29.73 16.81
N ARG A 329 -18.11 -29.57 18.08
CA ARG A 329 -18.42 -30.57 19.12
C ARG A 329 -19.92 -30.73 19.35
N ALA A 330 -20.67 -29.62 19.36
CA ALA A 330 -22.13 -29.67 19.45
C ALA A 330 -22.78 -30.33 18.23
N LEU A 331 -22.14 -30.23 17.05
CA LEU A 331 -22.55 -30.96 15.85
C LEU A 331 -22.23 -32.49 15.93
N GLY A 332 -21.51 -32.94 16.96
CA GLY A 332 -21.17 -34.33 17.19
C GLY A 332 -19.76 -34.74 16.75
N ALA A 333 -18.90 -33.79 16.39
CA ALA A 333 -17.52 -34.06 16.09
C ALA A 333 -16.69 -34.31 17.37
N ASP A 334 -15.71 -35.23 17.31
CA ASP A 334 -14.70 -35.42 18.34
C ASP A 334 -13.43 -34.66 17.95
N ILE A 335 -12.98 -33.75 18.81
CA ILE A 335 -11.87 -32.82 18.49
C ILE A 335 -10.80 -32.90 19.56
N LYS A 336 -9.58 -33.22 19.14
CA LYS A 336 -8.35 -33.09 19.95
C LYS A 336 -7.59 -31.81 19.52
N GLU A 337 -7.36 -30.96 20.48
CA GLU A 337 -6.66 -29.68 20.27
C GLU A 337 -5.14 -29.85 20.47
N GLY A 338 -4.36 -29.10 19.68
CA GLY A 338 -2.89 -29.06 19.70
C GLY A 338 -2.41 -28.14 18.56
N HIS A 339 -1.11 -28.17 18.24
CA HIS A 339 -0.58 -27.49 17.04
C HIS A 339 -1.24 -27.96 15.73
N THR A 340 -1.81 -29.15 15.76
CA THR A 340 -2.67 -29.68 14.72
C THR A 340 -3.99 -30.08 15.40
N LEU A 341 -5.10 -29.54 14.89
CA LEU A 341 -6.43 -30.00 15.29
C LEU A 341 -6.70 -31.36 14.63
N VAL A 342 -7.02 -32.37 15.43
CA VAL A 342 -7.47 -33.66 14.94
C VAL A 342 -8.98 -33.72 15.13
N ILE A 343 -9.73 -33.71 14.02
CA ILE A 343 -11.19 -33.63 14.02
C ILE A 343 -11.77 -34.91 13.39
N ARG A 344 -12.41 -35.72 14.19
CA ARG A 344 -13.25 -36.81 13.71
C ARG A 344 -14.67 -36.29 13.51
N GLY A 345 -15.07 -36.18 12.24
CA GLY A 345 -16.36 -35.61 11.87
C GLY A 345 -17.55 -36.48 12.23
N CYS A 346 -18.75 -35.90 12.20
CA CYS A 346 -20.02 -36.59 12.49
C CYS A 346 -20.65 -37.25 11.26
N GLY A 347 -20.05 -37.04 10.05
CA GLY A 347 -20.54 -37.62 8.80
C GLY A 347 -21.96 -37.14 8.40
N PRO A 348 -22.67 -37.93 7.55
CA PRO A 348 -23.97 -37.53 7.00
C PRO A 348 -25.14 -37.66 7.99
N ALA A 349 -24.94 -38.24 9.19
CA ALA A 349 -26.01 -38.47 10.15
C ALA A 349 -26.82 -37.20 10.45
N PRO A 350 -28.15 -37.28 10.55
CA PRO A 350 -28.99 -36.17 10.97
C PRO A 350 -28.68 -35.79 12.42
N LEU A 351 -28.80 -34.48 12.69
CA LEU A 351 -28.62 -33.92 14.03
C LEU A 351 -29.93 -33.76 14.74
N SER A 352 -29.88 -33.72 16.08
CA SER A 352 -31.01 -33.28 16.91
C SER A 352 -30.44 -32.31 17.94
N LEU A 353 -30.45 -31.03 17.58
CA LEU A 353 -29.91 -29.96 18.39
C LEU A 353 -31.03 -28.95 18.71
N ASP A 354 -31.24 -28.66 19.98
CA ASP A 354 -32.25 -27.69 20.41
C ASP A 354 -31.67 -26.25 20.53
N ARG A 355 -30.36 -26.14 20.82
CA ARG A 355 -29.69 -24.88 21.02
C ARG A 355 -28.21 -24.95 20.64
N LEU A 356 -27.70 -23.86 20.05
CA LEU A 356 -26.28 -23.66 19.75
C LEU A 356 -25.81 -22.30 20.23
N ASP A 357 -24.72 -22.27 20.99
CA ASP A 357 -23.97 -21.05 21.30
C ASP A 357 -22.85 -20.85 20.28
N VAL A 358 -22.83 -19.71 19.61
CA VAL A 358 -21.85 -19.33 18.60
C VAL A 358 -20.80 -18.35 19.14
N GLY A 359 -20.74 -18.15 20.46
CA GLY A 359 -19.83 -17.23 21.10
C GLY A 359 -20.09 -15.77 20.67
N GLU A 360 -19.04 -15.10 20.24
CA GLU A 360 -19.15 -13.74 19.69
C GLU A 360 -18.92 -13.69 18.17
N SER A 361 -18.84 -14.84 17.49
CA SER A 361 -18.50 -14.90 16.08
C SER A 361 -19.69 -14.64 15.14
N GLY A 362 -19.64 -13.46 14.48
CA GLY A 362 -20.63 -13.10 13.45
C GLY A 362 -20.54 -13.98 12.19
N LEU A 363 -19.36 -14.45 11.81
CA LEU A 363 -19.17 -15.40 10.70
C LEU A 363 -19.80 -16.73 11.04
N LEU A 364 -19.43 -17.30 12.20
CA LEU A 364 -19.93 -18.60 12.64
C LEU A 364 -21.47 -18.63 12.72
N THR A 365 -22.07 -17.57 13.26
CA THR A 365 -23.54 -17.42 13.32
C THR A 365 -24.17 -17.56 11.95
N ARG A 366 -23.73 -16.76 10.97
CA ARG A 366 -24.33 -16.76 9.63
C ARG A 366 -24.03 -18.02 8.85
N MET A 367 -22.87 -18.62 9.07
CA MET A 367 -22.47 -19.85 8.41
C MET A 367 -23.26 -21.07 8.92
N LEU A 368 -23.51 -21.14 10.23
CA LEU A 368 -24.17 -22.32 10.83
C LEU A 368 -25.68 -22.32 10.70
N ILE A 369 -26.37 -21.18 10.55
CA ILE A 369 -27.83 -21.14 10.35
C ILE A 369 -28.27 -22.04 9.19
N PRO A 370 -27.74 -21.94 7.95
CA PRO A 370 -28.10 -22.84 6.85
C PRO A 370 -27.67 -24.29 7.10
N VAL A 371 -26.47 -24.52 7.65
CA VAL A 371 -25.95 -25.87 7.92
C VAL A 371 -26.84 -26.63 8.90
N LEU A 372 -27.24 -25.98 9.98
CA LEU A 372 -28.14 -26.57 10.98
C LEU A 372 -29.54 -26.76 10.42
N ALA A 373 -30.10 -25.82 9.68
CA ALA A 373 -31.40 -25.94 9.03
C ALA A 373 -31.44 -27.13 8.04
N MET A 374 -30.28 -27.46 7.43
CA MET A 374 -30.13 -28.67 6.59
C MET A 374 -30.06 -29.94 7.43
N LYS A 375 -29.20 -29.99 8.46
CA LYS A 375 -28.87 -31.18 9.22
C LYS A 375 -29.88 -31.53 10.30
N ASN A 376 -30.65 -30.56 10.85
CA ASN A 376 -31.55 -30.74 11.98
C ASN A 376 -32.94 -31.35 11.61
N GLY A 377 -33.10 -31.79 10.36
CA GLY A 377 -34.30 -32.50 9.91
C GLY A 377 -35.60 -31.70 9.97
N GLY A 378 -35.52 -30.34 10.01
CA GLY A 378 -36.69 -29.46 10.11
C GLY A 378 -37.15 -29.15 11.55
N LYS A 379 -36.49 -29.71 12.56
CA LYS A 379 -36.73 -29.35 13.97
C LYS A 379 -36.26 -27.92 14.22
N SER A 380 -37.03 -27.17 15.00
CA SER A 380 -36.64 -25.82 15.45
C SER A 380 -35.42 -25.89 16.39
N PHE A 381 -34.54 -24.93 16.29
CA PHE A 381 -33.41 -24.77 17.22
C PHE A 381 -33.14 -23.30 17.52
N GLU A 382 -32.46 -23.05 18.62
CA GLU A 382 -32.08 -21.69 19.03
C GLU A 382 -30.60 -21.43 18.78
N VAL A 383 -30.30 -20.24 18.26
CA VAL A 383 -28.91 -19.74 18.13
C VAL A 383 -28.72 -18.61 19.13
N THR A 384 -27.72 -18.76 19.99
CA THR A 384 -27.37 -17.77 21.03
C THR A 384 -25.95 -17.31 20.85
N GLY A 385 -25.63 -16.13 21.36
CA GLY A 385 -24.30 -15.54 21.33
C GLY A 385 -24.12 -14.54 22.45
N ARG A 386 -22.89 -14.05 22.62
CA ARG A 386 -22.49 -13.11 23.68
C ARG A 386 -21.74 -11.90 23.13
N GLY A 387 -21.26 -11.03 24.02
CA GLY A 387 -20.48 -9.83 23.69
C GLY A 387 -21.25 -8.85 22.83
N THR A 388 -20.65 -8.39 21.73
CA THR A 388 -21.26 -7.44 20.79
C THR A 388 -22.29 -8.10 19.84
N LEU A 389 -22.29 -9.43 19.72
CA LEU A 389 -23.11 -10.14 18.73
C LEU A 389 -24.62 -9.91 18.87
N PRO A 390 -25.24 -9.84 20.09
CA PRO A 390 -26.67 -9.58 20.25
C PRO A 390 -27.12 -8.20 19.75
N THR A 391 -26.21 -7.24 19.60
CA THR A 391 -26.54 -5.91 19.07
C THR A 391 -26.41 -5.83 17.54
N ARG A 392 -25.74 -6.81 16.91
CA ARG A 392 -25.42 -6.84 15.47
C ARG A 392 -26.58 -7.44 14.66
N PRO A 393 -27.16 -6.72 13.69
CA PRO A 393 -28.21 -7.26 12.84
C PRO A 393 -27.65 -8.30 11.86
N LEU A 394 -28.47 -9.33 11.59
CA LEU A 394 -28.27 -10.28 10.51
C LEU A 394 -28.97 -9.76 9.25
N ALA A 395 -28.43 -8.68 8.67
CA ALA A 395 -29.05 -7.98 7.55
C ALA A 395 -29.38 -8.93 6.38
N GLY A 396 -30.63 -8.88 5.88
CA GLY A 396 -31.10 -9.71 4.77
C GLY A 396 -31.29 -11.20 5.09
N ALA A 397 -30.87 -11.69 6.27
CA ALA A 397 -30.87 -13.11 6.58
C ALA A 397 -32.30 -13.72 6.56
N ALA A 398 -33.30 -13.01 7.07
CA ALA A 398 -34.68 -13.50 7.06
C ALA A 398 -35.21 -13.76 5.63
N GLN A 399 -34.96 -12.83 4.72
CA GLN A 399 -35.42 -12.93 3.33
C GLN A 399 -34.67 -14.05 2.58
N ILE A 400 -33.34 -14.12 2.74
CA ILE A 400 -32.51 -15.13 2.10
C ILE A 400 -32.94 -16.52 2.61
N MET A 401 -33.07 -16.72 3.91
CA MET A 401 -33.45 -18.02 4.48
C MET A 401 -34.88 -18.42 4.14
N ALA A 402 -35.79 -17.45 4.05
CA ALA A 402 -37.19 -17.70 3.63
C ALA A 402 -37.27 -18.23 2.20
N SER A 403 -36.36 -17.82 1.28
CA SER A 403 -36.28 -18.37 -0.09
C SER A 403 -35.96 -19.86 -0.11
N PHE A 404 -35.43 -20.40 0.99
CA PHE A 404 -35.12 -21.83 1.17
C PHE A 404 -36.04 -22.50 2.18
N GLY A 405 -37.20 -21.91 2.50
CA GLY A 405 -38.20 -22.50 3.39
C GLY A 405 -37.87 -22.44 4.89
N VAL A 406 -36.91 -21.59 5.28
CA VAL A 406 -36.48 -21.44 6.67
C VAL A 406 -36.90 -20.08 7.22
N MET A 407 -37.59 -20.07 8.38
CA MET A 407 -37.99 -18.85 9.08
C MET A 407 -37.06 -18.56 10.25
N LEU A 408 -36.67 -17.29 10.38
CA LEU A 408 -35.89 -16.76 11.49
C LEU A 408 -36.78 -15.89 12.38
N GLU A 409 -36.73 -16.11 13.68
CA GLU A 409 -37.54 -15.40 14.68
C GLU A 409 -36.66 -14.88 15.81
N ASN A 410 -36.77 -13.59 16.14
CA ASN A 410 -36.10 -13.02 17.31
C ASN A 410 -36.71 -13.55 18.62
N LEU A 411 -35.87 -13.92 19.58
CA LEU A 411 -36.30 -14.37 20.89
C LEU A 411 -36.31 -13.25 21.96
N ALA A 412 -35.44 -12.24 21.79
CA ALA A 412 -35.25 -11.19 22.81
C ALA A 412 -35.86 -9.82 22.47
N SER A 413 -36.24 -9.56 21.21
CA SER A 413 -36.75 -8.24 20.80
C SER A 413 -37.88 -8.36 19.78
N ALA A 414 -38.88 -7.47 19.88
CA ALA A 414 -39.98 -7.33 18.90
C ALA A 414 -39.56 -6.54 17.63
N GLY A 415 -38.26 -6.35 17.39
CA GLY A 415 -37.75 -5.57 16.26
C GLY A 415 -37.86 -6.33 14.92
N LYS A 416 -37.89 -5.58 13.82
CA LYS A 416 -37.93 -6.12 12.45
C LYS A 416 -36.59 -6.76 12.01
N GLU A 417 -35.49 -6.36 12.62
CA GLU A 417 -34.14 -6.88 12.31
C GLU A 417 -33.87 -8.15 13.09
N ILE A 418 -33.40 -9.17 12.38
CA ILE A 418 -33.00 -10.45 13.01
C ILE A 418 -31.67 -10.28 13.74
N LYS A 419 -31.65 -10.68 15.02
CA LYS A 419 -30.47 -10.67 15.90
C LYS A 419 -30.44 -11.92 16.77
N VAL A 420 -29.31 -12.29 17.32
CA VAL A 420 -29.25 -13.34 18.35
C VAL A 420 -29.67 -12.76 19.71
N PRO A 421 -30.33 -13.52 20.59
CA PRO A 421 -30.77 -14.90 20.37
C PRO A 421 -31.95 -14.99 19.41
N LEU A 422 -31.89 -16.00 18.53
CA LEU A 422 -32.95 -16.24 17.53
C LEU A 422 -33.33 -17.69 17.46
N ARG A 423 -34.55 -17.95 16.99
CA ARG A 423 -35.04 -19.30 16.67
C ARG A 423 -35.04 -19.50 15.16
N VAL A 424 -34.57 -20.66 14.72
CA VAL A 424 -34.59 -21.11 13.34
C VAL A 424 -35.62 -22.21 13.19
N ASN A 425 -36.58 -21.99 12.29
CA ASN A 425 -37.70 -22.92 12.06
C ASN A 425 -37.68 -23.39 10.59
N GLY A 426 -37.87 -24.68 10.37
CA GLY A 426 -37.97 -25.30 9.05
C GLY A 426 -36.70 -26.00 8.59
N LYS A 427 -36.82 -26.76 7.52
CA LYS A 427 -35.71 -27.48 6.85
C LYS A 427 -35.25 -26.66 5.64
N LEU A 428 -33.95 -26.54 5.47
CA LEU A 428 -33.38 -25.92 4.26
C LEU A 428 -33.73 -26.75 3.02
N LEU A 429 -34.45 -26.19 2.08
CA LEU A 429 -34.91 -26.85 0.86
C LEU A 429 -33.99 -26.44 -0.31
N PRO A 430 -33.52 -27.39 -1.14
CA PRO A 430 -32.78 -27.09 -2.36
C PRO A 430 -33.68 -26.38 -3.38
N GLY A 431 -33.06 -25.57 -4.27
CA GLY A 431 -33.78 -24.88 -5.32
C GLY A 431 -33.00 -23.71 -5.96
N ARG A 432 -33.73 -22.88 -6.67
CA ARG A 432 -33.18 -21.65 -7.26
C ARG A 432 -33.56 -20.47 -6.40
N ALA A 433 -32.62 -19.60 -6.10
CA ALA A 433 -32.86 -18.37 -5.37
C ALA A 433 -32.05 -17.21 -5.95
N ASP A 434 -32.72 -16.04 -6.01
CA ASP A 434 -32.11 -14.76 -6.33
C ASP A 434 -31.95 -13.98 -5.02
N ILE A 435 -30.74 -13.65 -4.66
CA ILE A 435 -30.39 -13.07 -3.36
C ILE A 435 -29.49 -11.84 -3.50
N SER A 436 -29.61 -10.90 -2.57
CA SER A 436 -28.74 -9.74 -2.54
C SER A 436 -27.42 -10.06 -1.83
N GLY A 437 -26.31 -9.72 -2.49
CA GLY A 437 -24.96 -9.81 -1.93
C GLY A 437 -24.57 -8.62 -1.04
N LYS A 438 -25.41 -7.58 -0.93
CA LYS A 438 -25.14 -6.38 -0.12
C LYS A 438 -24.83 -6.68 1.36
N GLY A 439 -25.44 -7.72 1.93
CA GLY A 439 -25.18 -8.20 3.29
C GLY A 439 -23.79 -8.83 3.50
N GLY A 440 -23.04 -9.07 2.43
CA GLY A 440 -21.72 -9.70 2.43
C GLY A 440 -21.77 -11.22 2.27
N SER A 441 -20.59 -11.86 2.31
CA SER A 441 -20.37 -13.26 1.95
C SER A 441 -20.76 -14.29 3.01
N GLN A 442 -20.97 -13.91 4.28
CA GLN A 442 -20.99 -14.85 5.40
C GLN A 442 -22.17 -15.84 5.37
N LEU A 443 -23.40 -15.34 5.13
CA LEU A 443 -24.57 -16.21 5.01
C LEU A 443 -24.53 -17.04 3.72
N ILE A 444 -24.03 -16.44 2.65
CA ILE A 444 -23.80 -17.12 1.38
C ILE A 444 -22.81 -18.28 1.58
N SER A 445 -21.72 -18.07 2.32
CA SER A 445 -20.79 -19.15 2.72
C SER A 445 -21.51 -20.27 3.44
N GLY A 446 -22.43 -19.96 4.33
CA GLY A 446 -23.26 -20.99 5.01
C GLY A 446 -24.16 -21.77 4.05
N LEU A 447 -24.77 -21.11 3.05
CA LEU A 447 -25.55 -21.78 2.01
C LEU A 447 -24.67 -22.66 1.12
N LEU A 448 -23.47 -22.20 0.74
CA LEU A 448 -22.51 -22.99 -0.01
C LEU A 448 -22.05 -24.24 0.74
N MET A 449 -21.98 -24.18 2.08
CA MET A 449 -21.65 -25.34 2.92
C MET A 449 -22.84 -26.28 3.13
N ALA A 450 -24.06 -25.77 3.16
CA ALA A 450 -25.25 -26.55 3.47
C ALA A 450 -25.88 -27.25 2.24
N LEU A 451 -26.04 -26.52 1.13
CA LEU A 451 -26.76 -27.00 -0.06
C LEU A 451 -26.15 -28.22 -0.74
N PRO A 452 -24.84 -28.48 -0.71
CA PRO A 452 -24.28 -29.74 -1.21
C PRO A 452 -24.83 -31.01 -0.52
N LEU A 453 -25.27 -30.88 0.73
CA LEU A 453 -25.87 -31.97 1.50
C LEU A 453 -27.35 -32.25 1.18
N ALA A 454 -27.98 -31.39 0.35
CA ALA A 454 -29.38 -31.53 -0.04
C ALA A 454 -29.60 -32.69 -1.00
N ASP A 455 -30.84 -33.14 -1.12
CA ASP A 455 -31.28 -34.26 -2.02
C ASP A 455 -31.40 -33.84 -3.50
N LYS A 456 -31.28 -32.55 -3.81
CA LYS A 456 -31.38 -31.99 -5.18
C LYS A 456 -30.38 -30.87 -5.39
N ASN A 457 -30.15 -30.53 -6.65
CA ASN A 457 -29.30 -29.42 -7.06
C ASN A 457 -29.90 -28.06 -6.67
N SER A 458 -29.00 -27.09 -6.46
CA SER A 458 -29.39 -25.70 -6.19
C SER A 458 -28.63 -24.73 -7.09
N THR A 459 -29.24 -23.56 -7.34
CA THR A 459 -28.62 -22.45 -8.06
C THR A 459 -28.85 -21.17 -7.27
N LEU A 460 -27.78 -20.49 -6.93
CA LEU A 460 -27.82 -19.17 -6.27
C LEU A 460 -27.43 -18.13 -7.30
N TYR A 461 -28.27 -17.16 -7.53
CA TYR A 461 -27.92 -15.93 -8.23
C TYR A 461 -27.78 -14.80 -7.23
N ILE A 462 -26.60 -14.13 -7.21
CA ILE A 462 -26.25 -13.12 -6.23
C ILE A 462 -26.11 -11.80 -6.95
N HIS A 463 -27.01 -10.85 -6.65
CA HIS A 463 -26.94 -9.49 -7.14
C HIS A 463 -26.00 -8.64 -6.27
N GLU A 464 -25.24 -7.76 -6.87
CA GLU A 464 -24.35 -6.81 -6.18
C GLU A 464 -23.48 -7.50 -5.11
N PRO A 465 -22.70 -8.53 -5.50
CA PRO A 465 -21.92 -9.30 -4.55
C PRO A 465 -20.87 -8.41 -3.86
N LYS A 466 -20.69 -8.61 -2.55
CA LYS A 466 -19.66 -7.94 -1.74
C LYS A 466 -18.86 -8.99 -0.97
N SER A 467 -17.59 -8.67 -0.70
CA SER A 467 -16.65 -9.62 -0.08
C SER A 467 -16.50 -10.92 -0.91
N ILE A 468 -16.40 -10.77 -2.22
CA ILE A 468 -16.30 -11.85 -3.21
C ILE A 468 -15.16 -12.84 -2.88
N PRO A 469 -13.93 -12.39 -2.52
CA PRO A 469 -12.84 -13.29 -2.19
C PRO A 469 -13.18 -14.30 -1.10
N TYR A 470 -13.98 -13.91 -0.09
CA TYR A 470 -14.42 -14.83 0.96
C TYR A 470 -15.45 -15.86 0.51
N MET A 471 -16.20 -15.61 -0.58
CA MET A 471 -17.03 -16.64 -1.20
C MET A 471 -16.16 -17.69 -1.91
N PHE A 472 -15.12 -17.24 -2.61
CA PHE A 472 -14.12 -18.12 -3.24
C PHE A 472 -13.31 -18.88 -2.19
N MET A 473 -12.90 -18.25 -1.09
CA MET A 473 -12.26 -18.95 0.04
C MET A 473 -13.17 -20.08 0.56
N THR A 474 -14.48 -19.85 0.63
CA THR A 474 -15.43 -20.91 1.01
C THR A 474 -15.43 -22.03 -0.02
N ALA A 475 -15.51 -21.71 -1.31
CA ALA A 475 -15.50 -22.70 -2.40
C ALA A 475 -14.18 -23.49 -2.43
N ASP A 476 -13.04 -22.85 -2.18
CA ASP A 476 -11.73 -23.51 -2.08
C ASP A 476 -11.66 -24.49 -0.91
N VAL A 477 -12.07 -24.07 0.29
CA VAL A 477 -12.17 -24.97 1.45
C VAL A 477 -13.09 -26.15 1.14
N LEU A 478 -14.27 -25.91 0.55
CA LEU A 478 -15.20 -26.95 0.16
C LEU A 478 -14.57 -27.94 -0.83
N GLN A 479 -13.84 -27.45 -1.83
CA GLN A 479 -13.15 -28.28 -2.82
C GLN A 479 -12.11 -29.21 -2.16
N LYS A 480 -11.34 -28.69 -1.18
CA LYS A 480 -10.39 -29.50 -0.40
C LYS A 480 -11.10 -30.64 0.36
N PHE A 481 -12.30 -30.40 0.88
CA PHE A 481 -13.13 -31.41 1.52
C PHE A 481 -14.00 -32.22 0.55
N GLY A 482 -13.66 -32.25 -0.75
CA GLY A 482 -14.31 -33.07 -1.77
C GLY A 482 -15.64 -32.53 -2.32
N ILE A 483 -16.09 -31.37 -1.88
CA ILE A 483 -17.33 -30.72 -2.33
C ILE A 483 -17.04 -29.85 -3.55
N LYS A 484 -17.84 -29.99 -4.61
CA LYS A 484 -17.71 -29.23 -5.86
C LYS A 484 -18.84 -28.24 -6.01
N VAL A 485 -18.45 -26.98 -6.19
CA VAL A 485 -19.34 -25.85 -6.47
C VAL A 485 -18.81 -25.14 -7.72
N ALA A 486 -19.65 -24.99 -8.74
CA ALA A 486 -19.30 -24.20 -9.91
C ALA A 486 -19.77 -22.76 -9.73
N SER A 487 -18.96 -21.81 -10.18
CA SER A 487 -19.28 -20.37 -10.13
C SER A 487 -19.11 -19.70 -11.48
N GLU A 488 -19.93 -18.71 -11.75
CA GLU A 488 -19.84 -17.80 -12.88
C GLU A 488 -19.95 -16.38 -12.35
N LEU A 489 -19.14 -15.48 -12.90
CA LEU A 489 -19.14 -14.05 -12.56
C LEU A 489 -19.75 -13.27 -13.69
N GLU A 490 -20.45 -12.20 -13.37
CA GLU A 490 -21.07 -11.28 -14.33
C GLU A 490 -20.56 -9.85 -14.08
N GLY A 491 -20.21 -9.17 -15.16
CA GLY A 491 -19.77 -7.79 -15.15
C GLY A 491 -19.71 -7.26 -16.58
N GLY A 492 -19.47 -5.95 -16.72
CA GLY A 492 -19.24 -5.34 -18.03
C GLY A 492 -17.87 -5.68 -18.62
N ASP A 493 -17.58 -5.10 -19.79
CA ASP A 493 -16.31 -5.31 -20.51
C ASP A 493 -15.11 -4.90 -19.62
N ASP A 494 -15.24 -3.80 -18.87
CA ASP A 494 -14.20 -3.32 -17.95
C ASP A 494 -13.87 -4.36 -16.84
N PHE A 495 -14.88 -5.09 -16.34
CA PHE A 495 -14.67 -6.18 -15.38
C PHE A 495 -13.93 -7.37 -16.01
N LEU A 496 -14.28 -7.71 -17.25
CA LEU A 496 -13.65 -8.83 -17.95
C LEU A 496 -12.19 -8.56 -18.29
N GLU A 497 -11.83 -7.31 -18.54
CA GLU A 497 -10.46 -6.88 -18.83
C GLU A 497 -9.60 -6.71 -17.57
N SER A 498 -10.12 -6.05 -16.53
CA SER A 498 -9.38 -5.71 -15.31
C SER A 498 -9.42 -6.78 -14.23
N GLN A 499 -10.47 -7.64 -14.21
CA GLN A 499 -10.82 -8.53 -13.11
C GLN A 499 -10.99 -7.81 -11.75
N ASP A 500 -11.30 -6.52 -11.78
CA ASP A 500 -11.57 -5.74 -10.58
C ASP A 500 -12.93 -6.15 -9.96
N TRP A 501 -12.88 -6.73 -8.79
CA TRP A 501 -14.07 -7.19 -8.03
C TRP A 501 -15.10 -6.09 -7.76
N SER A 502 -14.71 -4.82 -7.77
CA SER A 502 -15.62 -3.68 -7.58
C SER A 502 -16.60 -3.54 -8.73
N LEU A 503 -16.22 -3.98 -9.93
CA LEU A 503 -17.00 -3.93 -11.17
C LEU A 503 -17.87 -5.18 -11.38
N CYS A 504 -17.80 -6.17 -10.50
CA CYS A 504 -18.64 -7.37 -10.55
C CYS A 504 -20.07 -7.03 -10.17
N THR A 505 -21.02 -7.24 -11.08
CA THR A 505 -22.44 -6.91 -10.91
C THR A 505 -23.29 -8.09 -10.43
N GLY A 506 -22.85 -9.31 -10.73
CA GLY A 506 -23.56 -10.53 -10.40
C GLY A 506 -22.65 -11.75 -10.28
N MET A 507 -23.16 -12.75 -9.57
CA MET A 507 -22.46 -14.03 -9.39
C MET A 507 -23.44 -15.17 -9.31
N THR A 508 -23.20 -16.24 -10.05
CA THR A 508 -24.02 -17.46 -10.01
C THR A 508 -23.23 -18.63 -9.47
N PHE A 509 -23.75 -19.30 -8.43
CA PHE A 509 -23.26 -20.59 -7.96
C PHE A 509 -24.19 -21.71 -8.40
N ARG A 510 -23.64 -22.77 -9.01
CA ARG A 510 -24.34 -24.03 -9.31
C ARG A 510 -23.81 -25.13 -8.41
N ILE A 511 -24.69 -25.66 -7.57
CA ILE A 511 -24.38 -26.60 -6.49
C ILE A 511 -25.11 -27.92 -6.77
N LYS A 512 -24.36 -29.00 -6.94
CA LYS A 512 -24.93 -30.33 -6.98
C LYS A 512 -25.31 -30.77 -5.57
N GLY A 513 -26.47 -31.37 -5.42
CA GLY A 513 -26.88 -32.07 -4.18
C GLY A 513 -26.21 -33.44 -4.03
N GLU A 514 -26.55 -34.13 -2.95
CA GLU A 514 -26.10 -35.49 -2.61
C GLU A 514 -24.57 -35.63 -2.53
N GLN A 515 -23.86 -34.56 -2.18
CA GLN A 515 -22.42 -34.59 -1.94
C GLN A 515 -22.13 -34.89 -0.47
N CYS A 516 -21.01 -35.51 -0.21
CA CYS A 516 -20.53 -35.81 1.13
C CYS A 516 -19.14 -35.21 1.36
N TYR A 517 -18.96 -34.59 2.52
CA TYR A 517 -17.66 -34.08 2.93
C TYR A 517 -16.70 -35.23 3.21
N GLN A 518 -15.48 -35.13 2.72
CA GLN A 518 -14.41 -36.10 2.92
C GLN A 518 -13.39 -35.53 3.93
N ALA A 519 -12.86 -36.40 4.77
CA ALA A 519 -11.78 -36.02 5.67
C ALA A 519 -10.50 -35.68 4.90
N VAL A 520 -9.75 -34.73 5.38
CA VAL A 520 -8.55 -34.20 4.70
C VAL A 520 -7.50 -33.74 5.68
N ASP A 521 -6.23 -33.88 5.29
CA ASP A 521 -5.12 -33.17 5.91
C ASP A 521 -4.95 -31.84 5.24
N PHE A 522 -5.11 -30.75 6.01
CA PHE A 522 -5.16 -29.39 5.51
C PHE A 522 -4.33 -28.43 6.38
N ARG A 523 -3.50 -27.60 5.74
CA ARG A 523 -2.74 -26.55 6.43
C ARG A 523 -3.50 -25.24 6.37
N LEU A 524 -3.74 -24.63 7.53
CA LEU A 524 -4.32 -23.31 7.64
C LEU A 524 -3.27 -22.24 7.26
N GLU A 525 -3.67 -21.26 6.47
CA GLU A 525 -2.83 -20.12 6.09
C GLU A 525 -2.74 -19.10 7.22
N ALA A 526 -1.66 -18.33 7.24
CA ALA A 526 -1.51 -17.17 8.11
C ALA A 526 -2.54 -16.06 7.79
N ASP A 527 -2.90 -15.27 8.80
CA ASP A 527 -3.98 -14.27 8.70
C ASP A 527 -3.45 -12.91 8.19
N TRP A 528 -3.79 -12.56 6.97
CA TRP A 528 -3.42 -11.28 6.37
C TRP A 528 -3.98 -10.07 7.13
N SER A 529 -5.19 -10.18 7.69
CA SER A 529 -5.74 -9.10 8.53
C SER A 529 -4.91 -8.86 9.80
N SER A 530 -4.30 -9.91 10.35
CA SER A 530 -3.44 -9.84 11.54
C SER A 530 -2.01 -9.41 11.20
N ALA A 531 -1.56 -9.64 9.96
CA ALA A 531 -0.26 -9.18 9.45
C ALA A 531 -0.25 -7.67 9.15
N ALA A 532 -1.37 -7.13 8.65
CA ALA A 532 -1.48 -5.76 8.20
C ALA A 532 -0.98 -4.70 9.20
N PRO A 533 -1.26 -4.76 10.52
CA PRO A 533 -0.73 -3.80 11.50
C PRO A 533 0.79 -3.74 11.56
N PHE A 534 1.47 -4.87 11.45
CA PHE A 534 2.93 -4.94 11.46
C PHE A 534 3.52 -4.37 10.17
N LEU A 535 2.93 -4.72 9.03
CA LEU A 535 3.35 -4.22 7.72
C LEU A 535 3.16 -2.69 7.63
N VAL A 536 2.03 -2.16 8.10
CA VAL A 536 1.78 -0.71 8.17
C VAL A 536 2.76 -0.01 9.11
N ALA A 537 3.03 -0.60 10.29
CA ALA A 537 4.02 -0.04 11.21
C ALA A 537 5.42 0.01 10.59
N GLY A 538 5.82 -1.05 9.86
CA GLY A 538 7.07 -1.08 9.10
C GLY A 538 7.14 0.01 8.05
N ALA A 539 6.09 0.18 7.26
CA ALA A 539 6.00 1.17 6.19
C ALA A 539 6.12 2.63 6.69
N ILE A 540 5.56 2.92 7.86
CA ILE A 540 5.57 4.28 8.42
C ILE A 540 6.85 4.54 9.23
N PHE A 541 7.24 3.59 10.08
CA PHE A 541 8.17 3.85 11.19
C PHE A 541 9.53 3.15 11.04
N GLY A 542 9.71 2.23 10.08
CA GLY A 542 10.99 1.54 9.92
C GLY A 542 10.93 0.33 9.01
N SER A 543 10.89 -0.88 9.58
CA SER A 543 10.79 -2.12 8.79
C SER A 543 10.01 -3.20 9.53
N ALA A 544 9.36 -4.07 8.76
CA ALA A 544 8.70 -5.28 9.26
C ALA A 544 8.95 -6.45 8.32
N GLN A 545 9.22 -7.63 8.88
CA GLN A 545 9.33 -8.89 8.15
C GLN A 545 8.37 -9.89 8.78
N VAL A 546 7.33 -10.28 8.03
CA VAL A 546 6.27 -11.18 8.47
C VAL A 546 6.36 -12.50 7.71
N GLU A 547 6.42 -13.60 8.44
CA GLU A 547 6.63 -14.95 7.90
C GLU A 547 5.30 -15.70 7.68
N GLY A 548 5.33 -16.67 6.76
CA GLY A 548 4.21 -17.59 6.50
C GLY A 548 3.04 -16.99 5.71
N LEU A 549 3.19 -15.80 5.14
CA LEU A 549 2.17 -15.14 4.34
C LEU A 549 2.14 -15.65 2.91
N ASP A 550 1.07 -16.34 2.54
CA ASP A 550 0.86 -16.85 1.18
C ASP A 550 0.30 -15.77 0.26
N THR A 551 1.07 -15.35 -0.74
CA THR A 551 0.66 -14.33 -1.71
C THR A 551 -0.34 -14.84 -2.75
N GLY A 552 -0.53 -16.16 -2.86
CA GLY A 552 -1.61 -16.78 -3.61
C GLY A 552 -2.92 -16.95 -2.81
N SER A 553 -3.02 -16.37 -1.60
CA SER A 553 -4.18 -16.49 -0.72
C SER A 553 -5.44 -15.83 -1.29
N LEU A 554 -6.60 -16.44 -1.01
CA LEU A 554 -7.92 -15.87 -1.30
C LEU A 554 -8.43 -14.95 -0.18
N GLN A 555 -7.61 -14.59 0.80
CA GLN A 555 -7.97 -13.62 1.81
C GLN A 555 -8.02 -12.22 1.19
N ALA A 556 -9.16 -11.52 1.31
CA ALA A 556 -9.32 -10.17 0.73
C ALA A 556 -8.30 -9.17 1.28
N ASP A 557 -7.85 -9.39 2.51
CA ASP A 557 -6.90 -8.53 3.21
C ASP A 557 -5.46 -8.67 2.69
N LEU A 558 -5.20 -9.59 1.75
CA LEU A 558 -3.99 -9.61 0.92
C LEU A 558 -3.77 -8.27 0.19
N SER A 559 -4.85 -7.55 -0.13
CA SER A 559 -4.79 -6.22 -0.75
C SER A 559 -3.98 -5.19 0.04
N ILE A 560 -3.58 -5.50 1.28
CA ILE A 560 -2.64 -4.63 2.02
C ILE A 560 -1.31 -4.45 1.29
N ILE A 561 -0.86 -5.43 0.50
CA ILE A 561 0.35 -5.31 -0.34
C ILE A 561 0.17 -4.20 -1.37
N ASP A 562 -0.95 -4.23 -2.09
CA ASP A 562 -1.26 -3.24 -3.13
C ASP A 562 -1.44 -1.85 -2.52
N ILE A 563 -2.11 -1.76 -1.36
CA ILE A 563 -2.31 -0.51 -0.62
C ILE A 563 -0.97 0.09 -0.20
N LEU A 564 -0.04 -0.72 0.33
CA LEU A 564 1.28 -0.26 0.75
C LEU A 564 2.12 0.19 -0.45
N ALA A 565 2.04 -0.53 -1.57
CA ALA A 565 2.72 -0.17 -2.81
C ALA A 565 2.16 1.15 -3.38
N GLU A 566 0.84 1.32 -3.42
CA GLU A 566 0.16 2.55 -3.87
C GLU A 566 0.51 3.75 -2.97
N ALA A 567 0.55 3.52 -1.65
CA ALA A 567 1.02 4.53 -0.69
C ALA A 567 2.51 4.86 -0.85
N GLY A 568 3.27 4.10 -1.61
CA GLY A 568 4.68 4.34 -1.86
C GLY A 568 5.65 3.61 -0.94
N ALA A 569 5.21 2.70 -0.09
CA ALA A 569 6.09 1.88 0.71
C ALA A 569 6.96 0.94 -0.14
N CYS A 570 8.12 0.54 0.37
CA CYS A 570 8.94 -0.49 -0.24
C CYS A 570 8.45 -1.85 0.24
N VAL A 571 7.95 -2.68 -0.66
CA VAL A 571 7.42 -4.01 -0.34
C VAL A 571 8.16 -5.04 -1.16
N SER A 572 8.67 -6.07 -0.51
CA SER A 572 9.29 -7.23 -1.18
C SER A 572 8.72 -8.53 -0.64
N GLN A 573 8.81 -9.60 -1.44
CA GLN A 573 8.26 -10.91 -1.14
C GLN A 573 9.32 -11.97 -1.42
N VAL A 574 9.47 -12.91 -0.48
CA VAL A 574 10.33 -14.08 -0.64
C VAL A 574 9.43 -15.30 -0.72
N GLU A 575 9.20 -15.82 -1.93
CA GLU A 575 8.25 -16.91 -2.19
C GLU A 575 8.60 -18.20 -1.44
N ASP A 576 9.87 -18.61 -1.43
CA ASP A 576 10.32 -19.86 -0.81
C ASP A 576 9.98 -19.94 0.69
N THR A 577 10.09 -18.82 1.39
CA THR A 577 9.80 -18.72 2.83
C THR A 577 8.41 -18.16 3.13
N LYS A 578 7.66 -17.73 2.10
CA LYS A 578 6.39 -17.02 2.24
C LYS A 578 6.52 -15.83 3.18
N THR A 579 7.59 -15.08 3.03
CA THR A 579 7.91 -13.91 3.87
C THR A 579 7.60 -12.64 3.10
N VAL A 580 6.92 -11.70 3.76
CA VAL A 580 6.69 -10.35 3.24
C VAL A 580 7.48 -9.36 4.07
N CYS A 581 8.32 -8.60 3.38
CA CYS A 581 9.14 -7.54 3.96
C CYS A 581 8.59 -6.19 3.52
N VAL A 582 8.45 -5.28 4.48
CA VAL A 582 8.09 -3.89 4.22
C VAL A 582 9.10 -2.97 4.87
N GLN A 583 9.55 -1.98 4.12
CA GLN A 583 10.45 -0.95 4.61
C GLN A 583 9.86 0.44 4.42
N LYS A 584 10.19 1.32 5.35
CA LYS A 584 9.84 2.73 5.30
C LYS A 584 10.36 3.36 4.02
N ALA A 585 9.47 4.06 3.33
CA ALA A 585 9.77 4.88 2.17
C ALA A 585 9.02 6.21 2.28
N PRO A 586 9.33 7.23 1.47
CA PRO A 586 8.47 8.39 1.36
C PRO A 586 7.07 7.97 0.89
N LEU A 587 6.10 8.16 1.79
CA LEU A 587 4.70 7.81 1.52
C LEU A 587 4.00 8.95 0.78
N ASN A 588 2.92 8.62 0.05
CA ASN A 588 2.05 9.54 -0.65
C ASN A 588 0.59 9.21 -0.38
N ALA A 589 -0.29 10.20 -0.51
CA ALA A 589 -1.73 9.96 -0.49
C ALA A 589 -2.14 9.05 -1.67
N PHE A 590 -3.17 8.23 -1.45
CA PHE A 590 -3.63 7.22 -2.39
C PHE A 590 -5.16 7.10 -2.38
N GLU A 591 -5.72 6.38 -3.35
CA GLU A 591 -7.14 6.08 -3.43
C GLU A 591 -7.37 4.57 -3.55
N ILE A 592 -8.22 4.02 -2.69
CA ILE A 592 -8.52 2.57 -2.71
C ILE A 592 -9.97 2.29 -2.29
N ASP A 593 -10.58 1.26 -2.87
CA ASP A 593 -11.87 0.71 -2.43
C ASP A 593 -11.66 -0.50 -1.52
N LEU A 594 -12.09 -0.38 -0.26
CA LEU A 594 -11.99 -1.41 0.77
C LEU A 594 -13.32 -2.17 1.00
N ALA A 595 -14.30 -2.06 0.11
CA ALA A 595 -15.59 -2.75 0.25
C ALA A 595 -15.44 -4.28 0.38
N ASN A 596 -14.41 -4.88 -0.23
CA ASN A 596 -14.10 -6.30 -0.13
C ASN A 596 -13.21 -6.66 1.08
N ALA A 597 -12.40 -5.71 1.59
CA ALA A 597 -11.48 -5.88 2.72
C ALA A 597 -11.77 -4.92 3.89
N PRO A 598 -12.99 -4.89 4.44
CA PRO A 598 -13.39 -3.90 5.46
C PRO A 598 -12.65 -4.04 6.79
N ASP A 599 -11.92 -5.12 7.01
CA ASP A 599 -11.11 -5.33 8.22
C ASP A 599 -9.78 -4.57 8.18
N LEU A 600 -9.35 -4.09 7.01
CA LEU A 600 -8.18 -3.24 6.83
C LEU A 600 -8.45 -1.76 7.14
N PHE A 601 -9.69 -1.29 7.08
CA PHE A 601 -10.02 0.14 7.26
C PHE A 601 -9.35 0.79 8.48
N PRO A 602 -9.41 0.21 9.70
CA PRO A 602 -8.81 0.86 10.87
C PRO A 602 -7.32 1.10 10.72
N VAL A 603 -6.55 0.11 10.28
CA VAL A 603 -5.09 0.23 10.16
C VAL A 603 -4.69 1.06 8.94
N VAL A 604 -5.42 0.98 7.83
CA VAL A 604 -5.19 1.80 6.64
C VAL A 604 -5.51 3.28 6.91
N SER A 605 -6.48 3.57 7.77
CA SER A 605 -6.74 4.96 8.20
C SER A 605 -5.56 5.56 8.98
N VAL A 606 -4.83 4.74 9.75
CA VAL A 606 -3.58 5.17 10.40
C VAL A 606 -2.46 5.35 9.38
N LEU A 607 -2.34 4.47 8.38
CA LEU A 607 -1.39 4.66 7.27
C LEU A 607 -1.65 6.01 6.58
N ALA A 608 -2.90 6.28 6.22
CA ALA A 608 -3.33 7.52 5.56
C ALA A 608 -2.95 8.78 6.36
N ALA A 609 -3.01 8.71 7.70
CA ALA A 609 -2.58 9.82 8.56
C ALA A 609 -1.10 10.19 8.41
N PHE A 610 -0.26 9.28 7.88
CA PHE A 610 1.16 9.50 7.61
C PHE A 610 1.50 9.64 6.11
N CYS A 611 0.49 9.64 5.25
CA CYS A 611 0.63 9.86 3.81
C CYS A 611 0.33 11.33 3.48
N PRO A 612 1.32 12.12 3.06
CA PRO A 612 1.12 13.53 2.73
C PRO A 612 0.02 13.75 1.68
N GLY A 613 -0.93 14.62 1.97
CA GLY A 613 -2.07 14.93 1.11
C GLY A 613 -3.37 14.30 1.58
N GLN A 614 -4.35 14.19 0.69
CA GLN A 614 -5.68 13.65 1.00
C GLN A 614 -5.83 12.23 0.41
N THR A 615 -5.95 11.24 1.30
CA THR A 615 -6.23 9.84 0.95
C THR A 615 -7.73 9.59 0.92
N ARG A 616 -8.20 8.84 -0.09
CA ARG A 616 -9.60 8.41 -0.24
C ARG A 616 -9.73 6.90 -0.01
N LEU A 617 -10.59 6.52 0.95
CA LEU A 617 -10.93 5.12 1.25
C LEU A 617 -12.40 4.86 0.94
N GLY A 618 -12.69 4.10 -0.12
CA GLY A 618 -14.05 3.73 -0.54
C GLY A 618 -14.61 2.54 0.23
N GLY A 619 -15.96 2.39 0.26
CA GLY A 619 -16.64 1.25 0.86
C GLY A 619 -17.02 1.42 2.35
N VAL A 620 -17.17 2.64 2.83
CA VAL A 620 -17.51 2.99 4.23
C VAL A 620 -18.80 2.34 4.69
N GLY A 621 -19.80 2.19 3.82
CA GLY A 621 -21.08 1.55 4.13
C GLY A 621 -20.96 0.12 4.66
N ARG A 622 -19.82 -0.55 4.42
CA ARG A 622 -19.53 -1.90 4.96
C ARG A 622 -19.19 -1.92 6.44
N LEU A 623 -18.89 -0.77 7.04
CA LEU A 623 -18.37 -0.64 8.40
C LEU A 623 -19.44 -0.62 9.49
N ALA A 624 -20.67 -0.24 9.15
CA ALA A 624 -21.75 0.01 10.12
C ALA A 624 -22.18 -1.23 10.92
N THR A 625 -21.99 -2.44 10.39
CA THR A 625 -22.50 -3.70 10.99
C THR A 625 -21.38 -4.68 11.39
N LYS A 626 -20.18 -4.16 11.59
CA LYS A 626 -19.03 -4.95 12.09
C LYS A 626 -19.11 -5.14 13.62
N GLU A 627 -18.00 -5.40 14.28
CA GLU A 627 -17.90 -5.54 15.74
C GLU A 627 -18.39 -4.27 16.47
N SER A 628 -18.07 -3.12 15.89
CA SER A 628 -18.57 -1.79 16.21
C SER A 628 -19.14 -1.13 14.95
N ASN A 629 -19.75 0.05 15.06
CA ASN A 629 -19.84 0.95 13.91
C ASN A 629 -18.45 1.51 13.64
N ARG A 630 -17.66 0.77 12.85
CA ARG A 630 -16.25 1.11 12.60
C ARG A 630 -16.08 2.48 11.94
N ALA A 631 -17.02 2.91 11.11
CA ALA A 631 -16.96 4.23 10.49
C ALA A 631 -16.92 5.34 11.56
N GLU A 632 -17.83 5.29 12.52
CA GLU A 632 -17.85 6.22 13.65
C GLU A 632 -16.62 6.06 14.56
N ALA A 633 -16.19 4.81 14.82
CA ALA A 633 -15.04 4.53 15.66
C ALA A 633 -13.75 5.07 15.05
N ILE A 634 -13.53 4.91 13.74
CA ILE A 634 -12.38 5.44 13.02
C ILE A 634 -12.39 6.97 13.01
N MET A 635 -13.54 7.59 12.71
CA MET A 635 -13.66 9.05 12.72
C MET A 635 -13.38 9.64 14.11
N GLU A 636 -13.86 8.98 15.16
CA GLU A 636 -13.55 9.39 16.54
C GLU A 636 -12.07 9.24 16.86
N MET A 637 -11.47 8.11 16.50
CA MET A 637 -10.04 7.84 16.66
C MET A 637 -9.20 8.90 15.95
N LEU A 638 -9.45 9.16 14.66
CA LEU A 638 -8.69 10.14 13.87
C LEU A 638 -8.80 11.55 14.46
N ARG A 639 -10.00 11.97 14.84
CA ARG A 639 -10.24 13.25 15.50
C ARG A 639 -9.46 13.39 16.81
N GLN A 640 -9.45 12.35 17.65
CA GLN A 640 -8.69 12.33 18.91
C GLN A 640 -7.19 12.32 18.68
N LEU A 641 -6.70 11.65 17.62
CA LEU A 641 -5.30 11.66 17.21
C LEU A 641 -4.84 13.01 16.61
N GLY A 642 -5.78 13.96 16.38
CA GLY A 642 -5.49 15.23 15.74
C GLY A 642 -5.32 15.13 14.21
N VAL A 643 -6.03 14.19 13.57
CA VAL A 643 -6.01 13.98 12.12
C VAL A 643 -7.32 14.44 11.52
N ASP A 644 -7.25 15.28 10.50
CA ASP A 644 -8.41 15.76 9.77
C ASP A 644 -8.96 14.67 8.86
N ALA A 645 -10.26 14.38 9.04
CA ALA A 645 -10.96 13.39 8.22
C ALA A 645 -12.44 13.74 8.08
N CYS A 646 -13.05 13.31 6.97
CA CYS A 646 -14.49 13.41 6.78
C CYS A 646 -15.02 12.18 6.01
N ILE A 647 -16.32 11.97 6.08
CA ILE A 647 -17.01 10.96 5.28
C ILE A 647 -18.00 11.68 4.36
N GLU A 648 -17.90 11.40 3.07
CA GLU A 648 -18.81 11.87 2.04
C GLU A 648 -19.38 10.69 1.26
N LYS A 649 -20.67 10.42 1.40
CA LYS A 649 -21.36 9.25 0.81
C LYS A 649 -20.77 7.92 1.31
N ASP A 650 -20.07 7.19 0.44
CA ASP A 650 -19.43 5.89 0.73
C ASP A 650 -17.92 5.98 0.85
N ASP A 651 -17.36 7.20 0.86
CA ASP A 651 -15.93 7.47 0.87
C ASP A 651 -15.51 8.18 2.17
N MET A 652 -14.36 7.77 2.72
CA MET A 652 -13.68 8.44 3.82
C MET A 652 -12.45 9.16 3.27
N PHE A 653 -12.33 10.46 3.54
CA PHE A 653 -11.19 11.29 3.18
C PHE A 653 -10.38 11.61 4.42
N ILE A 654 -9.06 11.39 4.33
CA ILE A 654 -8.13 11.58 5.46
C ILE A 654 -6.96 12.45 4.97
N THR A 655 -6.70 13.56 5.67
CA THR A 655 -5.56 14.45 5.39
C THR A 655 -4.38 14.03 6.24
N GLY A 656 -3.33 13.52 5.59
CA GLY A 656 -2.12 13.03 6.24
C GLY A 656 -0.92 13.97 6.09
N HIS A 657 0.08 13.76 6.95
CA HIS A 657 1.38 14.45 6.92
C HIS A 657 2.50 13.44 7.14
N SER A 658 3.64 13.61 6.47
CA SER A 658 4.77 12.69 6.62
C SER A 658 5.28 12.61 8.05
N LEU A 659 5.85 11.46 8.42
CA LEU A 659 6.49 11.28 9.74
C LEU A 659 7.58 12.35 9.97
N SER A 660 8.36 12.69 8.94
CA SER A 660 9.43 13.70 9.03
C SER A 660 8.85 15.09 9.33
N SER A 661 7.78 15.48 8.63
CA SER A 661 7.08 16.74 8.86
C SER A 661 6.53 16.80 10.29
N ARG A 662 5.89 15.72 10.76
CA ARG A 662 5.35 15.63 12.13
C ARG A 662 6.44 15.72 13.21
N LEU A 663 7.56 15.02 13.03
CA LEU A 663 8.68 15.05 13.99
C LEU A 663 9.30 16.44 14.08
N LEU A 664 9.57 17.10 12.96
CA LEU A 664 10.22 18.42 12.93
C LEU A 664 9.30 19.56 13.36
N SER A 665 8.01 19.48 13.08
CA SER A 665 7.03 20.47 13.53
C SER A 665 6.58 20.27 14.98
N GLY A 666 6.93 19.12 15.59
CA GLY A 666 6.42 18.73 16.90
C GLY A 666 4.93 18.35 16.90
N ASN A 667 4.32 18.18 15.72
CA ASN A 667 2.90 17.89 15.54
C ASN A 667 2.65 16.38 15.38
N LEU A 668 3.17 15.58 16.34
CA LEU A 668 2.92 14.16 16.40
C LEU A 668 1.45 13.85 16.68
N LEU A 669 1.03 12.59 16.46
CA LEU A 669 -0.32 12.17 16.83
C LEU A 669 -0.56 12.38 18.32
N SER A 670 -1.77 12.80 18.68
CA SER A 670 -2.14 13.01 20.08
C SER A 670 -2.25 11.68 20.83
N GLY A 671 -1.70 11.61 22.03
CA GLY A 671 -1.95 10.51 22.95
C GLY A 671 -3.20 10.75 23.80
N GLY A 672 -3.45 9.87 24.78
CA GLY A 672 -4.56 9.99 25.73
C GLY A 672 -5.41 8.72 25.85
N ALA A 673 -6.63 8.86 26.36
CA ALA A 673 -7.55 7.75 26.53
C ALA A 673 -8.42 7.55 25.28
N PHE A 674 -8.39 6.35 24.74
CA PHE A 674 -9.11 5.93 23.52
C PHE A 674 -10.05 4.77 23.83
N THR A 675 -11.16 4.71 23.11
CA THR A 675 -12.07 3.56 23.18
C THR A 675 -11.85 2.64 21.97
N SER A 676 -11.69 1.36 22.26
CA SER A 676 -11.67 0.31 21.25
C SER A 676 -13.08 -0.05 20.75
N ARG A 677 -14.13 0.33 21.51
CA ARG A 677 -15.52 -0.11 21.31
C ARG A 677 -15.63 -1.65 21.23
N HIS A 678 -14.78 -2.37 21.96
CA HIS A 678 -14.66 -3.83 21.95
C HIS A 678 -14.36 -4.40 20.55
N ASP A 679 -13.70 -3.64 19.70
CA ASP A 679 -13.30 -4.06 18.36
C ASP A 679 -11.77 -4.24 18.30
N HIS A 680 -11.36 -5.49 18.14
CA HIS A 680 -9.94 -5.89 18.10
C HIS A 680 -9.16 -5.18 16.98
N ARG A 681 -9.78 -4.83 15.84
CA ARG A 681 -9.13 -4.11 14.75
C ARG A 681 -8.84 -2.65 15.11
N MET A 682 -9.69 -2.04 15.94
CA MET A 682 -9.44 -0.70 16.49
C MET A 682 -8.26 -0.71 17.45
N VAL A 683 -8.15 -1.74 18.32
CA VAL A 683 -6.99 -1.90 19.20
C VAL A 683 -5.70 -2.00 18.40
N MET A 684 -5.67 -2.85 17.37
CA MET A 684 -4.50 -3.03 16.51
C MET A 684 -4.09 -1.72 15.82
N ALA A 685 -5.05 -0.96 15.30
CA ALA A 685 -4.80 0.34 14.68
C ALA A 685 -4.26 1.37 15.68
N LEU A 686 -4.82 1.44 16.88
CA LEU A 686 -4.35 2.33 17.96
C LEU A 686 -2.93 1.98 18.41
N LYS A 687 -2.55 0.68 18.44
CA LYS A 687 -1.17 0.25 18.72
C LYS A 687 -0.18 0.69 17.62
N VAL A 688 -0.62 0.70 16.36
CA VAL A 688 0.19 1.28 15.26
C VAL A 688 0.31 2.79 15.45
N ALA A 689 -0.78 3.50 15.71
CA ALA A 689 -0.78 4.95 15.94
C ALA A 689 0.11 5.35 17.13
N GLN A 690 0.19 4.50 18.17
CA GLN A 690 1.04 4.71 19.36
C GLN A 690 2.51 4.92 18.99
N GLN A 691 3.02 4.29 17.92
CA GLN A 691 4.42 4.42 17.50
C GLN A 691 4.75 5.85 17.04
N GLY A 692 3.75 6.61 16.56
CA GLY A 692 3.90 8.00 16.12
C GLY A 692 3.20 9.03 17.01
N ALA A 693 2.83 8.66 18.24
CA ALA A 693 2.13 9.55 19.16
C ALA A 693 3.09 10.30 20.11
N ALA A 694 2.76 11.55 20.43
CA ALA A 694 3.52 12.41 21.36
C ALA A 694 3.44 11.93 22.82
N ALA A 695 2.38 11.20 23.18
CA ALA A 695 2.16 10.67 24.52
C ALA A 695 1.51 9.28 24.46
N PRO A 696 1.54 8.48 25.53
CA PRO A 696 0.94 7.16 25.56
C PRO A 696 -0.55 7.15 25.17
N ILE A 697 -0.94 6.17 24.34
CA ILE A 697 -2.34 5.86 24.02
C ILE A 697 -2.80 4.78 25.00
N GLN A 698 -3.82 5.11 25.80
CA GLN A 698 -4.46 4.20 26.74
C GLN A 698 -5.77 3.70 26.12
N ILE A 699 -5.90 2.39 25.98
CA ILE A 699 -7.06 1.77 25.35
C ILE A 699 -7.94 1.14 26.44
N ASP A 700 -9.24 1.38 26.40
CA ASP A 700 -10.20 0.92 27.44
C ASP A 700 -10.30 -0.60 27.55
N ASP A 701 -10.25 -1.32 26.42
CA ASP A 701 -10.29 -2.79 26.38
C ASP A 701 -9.29 -3.33 25.35
N GLU A 702 -8.05 -3.49 25.78
CA GLU A 702 -6.99 -4.10 24.96
C GLU A 702 -7.19 -5.61 24.79
N LEU A 703 -7.85 -6.27 25.75
CA LEU A 703 -7.99 -7.72 25.76
C LEU A 703 -8.91 -8.25 24.64
N CYS A 704 -9.74 -7.40 24.06
CA CYS A 704 -10.59 -7.80 22.93
C CYS A 704 -9.81 -8.26 21.70
N VAL A 705 -8.48 -8.05 21.63
CA VAL A 705 -7.60 -8.65 20.58
C VAL A 705 -7.62 -10.18 20.61
N ALA A 706 -7.90 -10.80 21.75
CA ALA A 706 -8.00 -12.26 21.91
C ALA A 706 -9.05 -12.88 20.98
N LYS A 707 -9.96 -12.08 20.45
CA LYS A 707 -10.94 -12.51 19.45
C LYS A 707 -10.30 -13.06 18.17
N SER A 708 -9.15 -12.52 17.75
CA SER A 708 -8.43 -12.96 16.56
C SER A 708 -6.94 -13.20 16.77
N PHE A 709 -6.29 -12.48 17.69
CA PHE A 709 -4.86 -12.55 17.94
C PHE A 709 -4.55 -12.31 19.43
N PRO A 710 -4.67 -13.36 20.28
CA PRO A 710 -4.46 -13.21 21.74
C PRO A 710 -3.10 -12.63 22.14
N ASP A 711 -2.04 -12.99 21.42
CA ASP A 711 -0.66 -12.58 21.69
C ASP A 711 -0.23 -11.38 20.83
N PHE A 712 -1.15 -10.50 20.47
CA PHE A 712 -0.83 -9.33 19.66
C PHE A 712 0.03 -8.32 20.43
N HIS A 713 1.27 -8.13 19.96
CA HIS A 713 2.21 -7.13 20.45
C HIS A 713 2.92 -6.46 19.26
N LEU A 714 2.71 -5.17 19.12
CA LEU A 714 3.36 -4.37 18.06
C LEU A 714 4.72 -3.84 18.50
#